data_0a43cfe684884cff6bfd81f70d6119be
#
_entry.id   0a43cfe684884cff6bfd81f70d6119be
#
_cell.length_a   1.000
_cell.length_b   1.000
_cell.length_c   1.000
_cell.angle_alpha   90.00
_cell.angle_beta   90.00
_cell.angle_gamma   90.00
#
_symmetry.space_group_name_H-M   'P 1'
#
loop_
_entity.id
_entity.type
_entity.pdbx_description
1 polymer ?
#
loop_
_entity_poly.entity_id
_entity_poly.type
_entity_poly.pdbx_seq_one_letter_code
_entity_poly.pdbx_strand_id
1 'polypeptide(L)'
;MKIDNKAVKSFVERWTGKGYEKGQSQIFWIELLTEVLGVKTPSEIISFEDQVKLDHTSFIDAYIMSTHVMIEQKSINKDLRAPIKQSDGTMLSPFAQAKRYASELPYSMRPRWIVTCNFRSFLIYDMENPQGEPFEILLENLEKEAHMLQFLVEDKSANLKHEMDVSIQAGEIVGLLYDAFREQLNGEETPENLHNLNVLCVRLVFCLYAEDAGIFGKDQFVEYLQTFRPENMRMALKELFYVLDTEKRKSYLEPKLAAFPYVNGSLFRQQPDEDIPPINDKIADLLIHHASLDFDWSDISPTIFGAVFESTLNPETRRSGGMHYTSIENIHKVIDPLFLNDLHAEFHAIMEEKVEKNRNRKLESFQDKLGELTFLDPACGSGNFLTETYLRLRRLENEVIHARYQGQTMMGAFLNPIKVNINQFYGIEINDFAVTVATTALWISEAQMLAETEKIIQQEIDFLPLKTYTNITEGNALRIDWKEVVPVERLSYIIGNPPFVGYSLQTKEQKDDILSVFVNVNGKPYKTAGKIDYVAGWYYKAAELMQHSNIRAAFVSTNSICQGEQVAAIWKPLKELFGIHIDFAYRTFRWDSEANNKAAVHCVIVGFSCLDDKGTKYLYDGNKRIEAVNISAYLIDAPDTFIDSRSKSLCDVPQMVYGNKPTDGGFLFLSKEEKNDVINKEPEVARYIKRIYGSVEYINNKERYCLWLVGANPTNIRKSAFIRQRIESVRQFRLSSPKRITSRTPNLLKVRSFSFLTY
;
A
#
# COMPACT_ATOMS: atom_id res chain seq x y z
N MET A 1 -10.68 21.93 13.42
CA MET A 1 -11.22 22.74 14.55
C MET A 1 -10.43 24.04 14.67
N LYS A 2 -11.03 25.19 14.93
CA LYS A 2 -10.29 26.48 14.99
C LYS A 2 -9.79 26.68 16.42
N ILE A 3 -8.47 26.61 16.62
CA ILE A 3 -7.85 26.88 17.93
C ILE A 3 -7.98 28.37 18.24
N ASP A 4 -8.50 28.70 19.42
CA ASP A 4 -8.58 30.09 19.87
C ASP A 4 -7.30 30.50 20.63
N ASN A 5 -6.42 31.22 19.96
CA ASN A 5 -5.13 31.65 20.53
C ASN A 5 -5.27 32.42 21.86
N LYS A 6 -6.42 33.10 22.06
CA LYS A 6 -6.67 33.83 23.31
C LYS A 6 -6.96 32.86 24.46
N ALA A 7 -7.70 31.78 24.18
CA ALA A 7 -7.95 30.73 25.17
C ALA A 7 -6.66 29.95 25.50
N VAL A 8 -5.86 29.65 24.47
CA VAL A 8 -4.54 29.00 24.66
C VAL A 8 -3.64 29.83 25.57
N LYS A 9 -3.53 31.13 25.32
CA LYS A 9 -2.73 32.03 26.15
C LYS A 9 -3.22 32.05 27.60
N SER A 10 -4.52 32.14 27.83
CA SER A 10 -5.12 32.10 29.17
C SER A 10 -4.82 30.79 29.89
N PHE A 11 -4.86 29.67 29.18
CA PHE A 11 -4.51 28.35 29.71
C PHE A 11 -3.03 28.28 30.12
N VAL A 12 -2.11 28.73 29.26
CA VAL A 12 -0.67 28.77 29.56
C VAL A 12 -0.37 29.62 30.78
N GLU A 13 -0.92 30.84 30.84
CA GLU A 13 -0.76 31.74 32.01
C GLU A 13 -1.27 31.10 33.33
N ARG A 14 -2.40 30.39 33.27
CA ARG A 14 -3.02 29.73 34.41
C ARG A 14 -2.18 28.57 34.95
N TRP A 15 -1.56 27.78 34.06
CA TRP A 15 -0.86 26.55 34.40
C TRP A 15 0.65 26.73 34.60
N THR A 16 1.20 27.87 34.21
CA THR A 16 2.63 28.19 34.47
C THR A 16 2.95 28.13 35.96
N GLY A 17 3.91 27.27 36.31
CA GLY A 17 4.39 27.11 37.70
C GLY A 17 3.49 26.22 38.59
N LYS A 18 2.38 25.69 38.08
CA LYS A 18 1.52 24.69 38.74
C LYS A 18 1.88 23.28 38.27
N GLY A 19 1.57 22.26 39.08
CA GLY A 19 1.82 20.88 38.64
C GLY A 19 1.91 19.86 39.77
N TYR A 20 0.84 19.75 40.58
CA TYR A 20 0.65 18.69 41.55
C TYR A 20 -0.16 17.56 40.98
N GLU A 21 0.51 16.44 40.67
CA GLU A 21 -0.04 15.28 39.95
C GLU A 21 -1.39 14.79 40.49
N LYS A 22 -1.47 14.44 41.78
CA LYS A 22 -2.65 13.86 42.39
C LYS A 22 -3.88 14.80 42.47
N GLY A 23 -3.67 16.11 42.50
CA GLY A 23 -4.77 17.06 42.72
C GLY A 23 -5.11 17.92 41.52
N GLN A 24 -4.26 17.96 40.49
CA GLN A 24 -4.42 18.89 39.37
C GLN A 24 -4.43 18.21 38.00
N SER A 25 -4.05 16.93 37.91
CA SER A 25 -3.97 16.21 36.62
C SER A 25 -5.29 16.22 35.85
N GLN A 26 -6.38 15.79 36.48
CA GLN A 26 -7.68 15.72 35.82
C GLN A 26 -8.18 17.09 35.32
N ILE A 27 -8.01 18.12 36.16
CA ILE A 27 -8.43 19.49 35.82
C ILE A 27 -7.61 20.00 34.62
N PHE A 28 -6.31 19.76 34.63
CA PHE A 28 -5.41 20.17 33.56
C PHE A 28 -5.82 19.59 32.20
N TRP A 29 -6.09 18.29 32.14
CA TRP A 29 -6.48 17.63 30.90
C TRP A 29 -7.89 18.00 30.43
N ILE A 30 -8.83 18.17 31.36
CA ILE A 30 -10.17 18.64 31.04
C ILE A 30 -10.14 20.06 30.48
N GLU A 31 -9.38 20.98 31.09
CA GLU A 31 -9.24 22.35 30.61
C GLU A 31 -8.47 22.40 29.28
N LEU A 32 -7.42 21.59 29.09
CA LEU A 32 -6.72 21.49 27.82
C LEU A 32 -7.67 21.06 26.69
N LEU A 33 -8.45 20.01 26.91
CA LEU A 33 -9.40 19.51 25.93
C LEU A 33 -10.52 20.53 25.64
N THR A 34 -11.00 21.22 26.66
CA THR A 34 -12.13 22.18 26.51
C THR A 34 -11.69 23.52 25.92
N GLU A 35 -10.68 24.16 26.55
CA GLU A 35 -10.31 25.54 26.25
C GLU A 35 -9.34 25.64 25.06
N VAL A 36 -8.39 24.68 24.95
CA VAL A 36 -7.37 24.70 23.89
C VAL A 36 -7.87 23.96 22.65
N LEU A 37 -8.45 22.77 22.84
CA LEU A 37 -8.88 21.91 21.74
C LEU A 37 -10.38 21.95 21.46
N GLY A 38 -11.16 22.76 22.18
CA GLY A 38 -12.55 23.09 21.88
C GLY A 38 -13.55 21.92 22.04
N VAL A 39 -13.22 20.90 22.83
CA VAL A 39 -14.11 19.77 23.13
C VAL A 39 -15.25 20.21 24.05
N LYS A 40 -16.49 19.98 23.66
CA LYS A 40 -17.66 20.39 24.44
C LYS A 40 -17.91 19.51 25.66
N THR A 41 -17.65 18.22 25.58
CA THR A 41 -17.90 17.22 26.62
C THR A 41 -16.66 16.35 26.85
N PRO A 42 -15.54 16.88 27.41
CA PRO A 42 -14.31 16.12 27.56
C PRO A 42 -14.46 14.88 28.45
N SER A 43 -15.39 14.89 29.41
CA SER A 43 -15.68 13.75 30.29
C SER A 43 -16.24 12.52 29.56
N GLU A 44 -16.71 12.66 28.33
CA GLU A 44 -17.20 11.54 27.52
C GLU A 44 -16.09 10.86 26.71
N ILE A 45 -14.95 11.54 26.50
CA ILE A 45 -13.86 11.04 25.65
C ILE A 45 -12.61 10.62 26.44
N ILE A 46 -12.37 11.17 27.65
CA ILE A 46 -11.21 10.84 28.48
C ILE A 46 -11.66 10.11 29.75
N SER A 47 -11.05 8.97 30.04
CA SER A 47 -11.14 8.25 31.30
C SER A 47 -9.92 8.48 32.14
N PHE A 48 -10.07 8.45 33.47
CA PHE A 48 -9.00 8.61 34.43
C PHE A 48 -8.92 7.42 35.36
N GLU A 49 -7.73 7.02 35.77
CA GLU A 49 -7.44 5.95 36.72
C GLU A 49 -8.02 4.58 36.27
N ASP A 50 -7.91 4.25 34.99
CA ASP A 50 -8.34 2.96 34.47
C ASP A 50 -7.45 1.83 34.99
N GLN A 51 -8.09 0.76 35.51
CA GLN A 51 -7.43 -0.39 36.13
C GLN A 51 -6.74 -1.29 35.08
N VAL A 52 -5.47 -1.59 35.31
CA VAL A 52 -4.71 -2.61 34.58
C VAL A 52 -4.22 -3.67 35.54
N LYS A 53 -4.42 -4.94 35.20
CA LYS A 53 -3.91 -6.09 35.94
C LYS A 53 -2.50 -6.43 35.49
N LEU A 54 -1.53 -6.04 36.32
CA LEU A 54 -0.17 -6.58 36.30
C LEU A 54 -0.04 -7.67 37.40
N ASP A 55 1.15 -7.93 37.90
CA ASP A 55 1.38 -8.73 39.11
C ASP A 55 0.66 -8.14 40.33
N HIS A 56 0.32 -6.86 40.26
CA HIS A 56 -0.53 -6.11 41.22
C HIS A 56 -1.44 -5.16 40.42
N THR A 57 -2.51 -4.66 41.07
CA THR A 57 -3.39 -3.69 40.44
C THR A 57 -2.66 -2.36 40.24
N SER A 58 -2.58 -1.93 38.99
CA SER A 58 -2.00 -0.64 38.56
C SER A 58 -3.06 0.19 37.86
N PHE A 59 -2.83 1.49 37.75
CA PHE A 59 -3.79 2.43 37.16
C PHE A 59 -3.10 3.23 36.06
N ILE A 60 -3.81 3.43 34.94
CA ILE A 60 -3.43 4.36 33.89
C ILE A 60 -3.92 5.75 34.31
N ASP A 61 -3.03 6.76 34.32
CA ASP A 61 -3.39 8.11 34.76
C ASP A 61 -4.55 8.71 33.96
N ALA A 62 -4.51 8.59 32.62
CA ALA A 62 -5.65 8.89 31.76
C ALA A 62 -5.59 8.14 30.41
N TYR A 63 -6.76 7.91 29.81
CA TYR A 63 -6.89 7.27 28.51
C TYR A 63 -7.99 7.94 27.68
N ILE A 64 -7.68 8.25 26.41
CA ILE A 64 -8.67 8.78 25.45
C ILE A 64 -9.03 7.66 24.48
N MET A 65 -10.23 7.10 24.64
CA MET A 65 -10.68 5.92 23.93
C MET A 65 -10.81 6.16 22.42
N SER A 66 -11.37 7.30 22.03
CA SER A 66 -11.67 7.63 20.63
C SER A 66 -10.43 7.77 19.75
N THR A 67 -9.30 8.16 20.33
CA THR A 67 -8.04 8.40 19.59
C THR A 67 -6.92 7.46 20.01
N HIS A 68 -7.23 6.48 20.88
CA HIS A 68 -6.26 5.52 21.41
C HIS A 68 -5.01 6.17 22.00
N VAL A 69 -5.18 7.24 22.80
CA VAL A 69 -4.09 7.95 23.48
C VAL A 69 -4.03 7.56 24.93
N MET A 70 -2.88 7.02 25.36
CA MET A 70 -2.58 6.78 26.78
C MET A 70 -1.76 7.94 27.32
N ILE A 71 -2.13 8.45 28.48
CA ILE A 71 -1.46 9.56 29.14
C ILE A 71 -0.86 9.08 30.44
N GLU A 72 0.42 9.38 30.65
CA GLU A 72 1.12 9.17 31.90
C GLU A 72 1.54 10.53 32.47
N GLN A 73 0.92 10.93 33.55
CA GLN A 73 1.11 12.23 34.19
C GLN A 73 2.11 12.17 35.29
N LYS A 74 2.99 13.16 35.38
CA LYS A 74 3.95 13.32 36.48
C LYS A 74 3.91 14.75 37.07
N SER A 75 4.38 14.90 38.31
CA SER A 75 4.51 16.20 38.95
C SER A 75 5.56 17.06 38.24
N ILE A 76 5.39 18.40 38.29
CA ILE A 76 6.21 19.40 37.58
C ILE A 76 7.72 19.25 37.76
N ASN A 77 8.15 18.74 38.94
CA ASN A 77 9.54 18.58 39.27
C ASN A 77 10.16 17.26 38.76
N LYS A 78 9.42 16.45 38.05
CA LYS A 78 9.88 15.16 37.52
C LYS A 78 10.41 15.33 36.11
N ASP A 79 11.58 14.74 35.87
CA ASP A 79 12.12 14.61 34.51
C ASP A 79 11.40 13.45 33.79
N LEU A 80 10.80 13.73 32.65
CA LEU A 80 10.04 12.75 31.86
C LEU A 80 10.94 11.73 31.13
N ARG A 81 12.22 12.00 31.02
CA ARG A 81 13.19 11.10 30.35
C ARG A 81 13.97 10.25 31.38
N ALA A 82 14.03 10.67 32.64
CA ALA A 82 14.77 9.98 33.68
C ALA A 82 13.96 8.81 34.28
N PRO A 83 14.65 7.72 34.71
CA PRO A 83 14.00 6.65 35.46
C PRO A 83 13.49 7.12 36.82
N ILE A 84 12.23 6.81 37.12
CA ILE A 84 11.57 7.14 38.40
C ILE A 84 11.29 5.83 39.15
N LYS A 85 11.52 5.80 40.45
CA LYS A 85 11.24 4.63 41.29
C LYS A 85 9.74 4.38 41.39
N GLN A 86 9.31 3.21 40.95
CA GLN A 86 7.94 2.77 41.02
C GLN A 86 7.57 2.19 42.39
N SER A 87 6.27 1.94 42.61
CA SER A 87 5.77 1.35 43.88
C SER A 87 6.31 -0.05 44.15
N ASP A 88 6.62 -0.82 43.10
CA ASP A 88 7.21 -2.16 43.12
C ASP A 88 8.75 -2.12 43.31
N GLY A 89 9.34 -0.93 43.40
CA GLY A 89 10.77 -0.72 43.53
C GLY A 89 11.55 -0.69 42.23
N THR A 90 10.93 -0.95 41.10
CA THR A 90 11.57 -0.88 39.77
C THR A 90 11.86 0.56 39.38
N MET A 91 12.91 0.77 38.58
CA MET A 91 13.29 2.07 38.02
C MET A 91 12.86 2.13 36.56
N LEU A 92 11.80 2.91 36.26
CA LEU A 92 11.26 3.08 34.92
C LEU A 92 11.09 4.56 34.59
N SER A 93 11.37 4.94 33.32
CA SER A 93 10.93 6.25 32.84
C SER A 93 9.39 6.28 32.72
N PRO A 94 8.74 7.45 32.76
CA PRO A 94 7.29 7.54 32.57
C PRO A 94 6.81 6.83 31.29
N PHE A 95 7.56 6.95 30.20
CA PHE A 95 7.27 6.22 28.97
C PHE A 95 7.37 4.70 29.13
N ALA A 96 8.44 4.20 29.77
CA ALA A 96 8.62 2.77 30.00
C ALA A 96 7.51 2.21 30.91
N GLN A 97 7.03 2.99 31.88
CA GLN A 97 5.89 2.67 32.74
C GLN A 97 4.59 2.55 31.90
N ALA A 98 4.27 3.58 31.12
CA ALA A 98 3.09 3.58 30.25
C ALA A 98 3.13 2.44 29.21
N LYS A 99 4.30 2.19 28.61
CA LYS A 99 4.51 1.10 27.66
C LYS A 99 4.29 -0.29 28.28
N ARG A 100 4.67 -0.48 29.54
CA ARG A 100 4.38 -1.71 30.30
C ARG A 100 2.87 -1.88 30.48
N TYR A 101 2.12 -0.82 30.81
CA TYR A 101 0.66 -0.88 30.89
C TYR A 101 0.01 -1.17 29.55
N ALA A 102 0.48 -0.54 28.47
CA ALA A 102 -0.01 -0.74 27.13
C ALA A 102 0.13 -2.20 26.63
N SER A 103 1.18 -2.92 27.07
CA SER A 103 1.40 -4.31 26.68
C SER A 103 0.35 -5.28 27.24
N GLU A 104 -0.24 -4.93 28.40
CA GLU A 104 -1.24 -5.75 29.10
C GLU A 104 -2.67 -5.47 28.64
N LEU A 105 -2.89 -4.39 27.88
CA LEU A 105 -4.21 -4.08 27.34
C LEU A 105 -4.60 -5.04 26.20
N PRO A 106 -5.89 -5.36 26.05
CA PRO A 106 -6.40 -6.05 24.89
C PRO A 106 -5.95 -5.34 23.61
N TYR A 107 -5.71 -6.08 22.54
CA TYR A 107 -5.18 -5.51 21.29
C TYR A 107 -6.01 -4.33 20.76
N SER A 108 -7.33 -4.41 20.88
CA SER A 108 -8.26 -3.33 20.49
C SER A 108 -8.21 -2.08 21.39
N MET A 109 -7.53 -2.14 22.53
CA MET A 109 -7.37 -1.04 23.47
C MET A 109 -5.91 -0.58 23.58
N ARG A 110 -5.00 -1.10 22.76
CA ARG A 110 -3.60 -0.66 22.80
C ARG A 110 -3.49 0.76 22.26
N PRO A 111 -2.74 1.64 22.97
CA PRO A 111 -2.63 3.02 22.56
C PRO A 111 -1.86 3.15 21.25
N ARG A 112 -2.35 4.01 20.37
CA ARG A 112 -1.63 4.48 19.18
C ARG A 112 -0.55 5.49 19.56
N TRP A 113 -0.86 6.31 20.58
CA TRP A 113 0.03 7.33 21.11
C TRP A 113 0.19 7.20 22.62
N ILE A 114 1.42 7.40 23.12
CA ILE A 114 1.66 7.57 24.54
C ILE A 114 2.14 9.00 24.76
N VAL A 115 1.46 9.74 25.63
CA VAL A 115 1.84 11.09 26.02
C VAL A 115 2.30 11.07 27.47
N THR A 116 3.56 11.44 27.73
CA THR A 116 4.01 11.68 29.09
C THR A 116 4.04 13.19 29.35
N CYS A 117 3.48 13.63 30.46
CA CYS A 117 3.33 15.06 30.79
C CYS A 117 3.74 15.34 32.24
N ASN A 118 4.38 16.48 32.47
CA ASN A 118 4.71 16.98 33.81
C ASN A 118 4.19 18.41 34.02
N PHE A 119 3.11 18.82 33.35
CA PHE A 119 2.55 20.18 33.34
C PHE A 119 3.45 21.24 32.70
N ARG A 120 4.72 20.98 32.47
CA ARG A 120 5.69 21.88 31.85
C ARG A 120 5.99 21.49 30.40
N SER A 121 6.04 20.20 30.15
CA SER A 121 6.25 19.64 28.81
C SER A 121 5.40 18.40 28.56
N PHE A 122 5.11 18.17 27.30
CA PHE A 122 4.47 16.97 26.76
C PHE A 122 5.50 16.24 25.90
N LEU A 123 5.81 14.99 26.21
CA LEU A 123 6.56 14.11 25.33
C LEU A 123 5.59 13.13 24.66
N ILE A 124 5.50 13.18 23.34
CA ILE A 124 4.55 12.42 22.54
C ILE A 124 5.32 11.31 21.84
N TYR A 125 4.99 10.07 22.14
CA TYR A 125 5.60 8.86 21.59
C TYR A 125 4.65 8.20 20.60
N ASP A 126 5.15 7.97 19.40
CA ASP A 126 4.45 7.20 18.37
C ASP A 126 4.65 5.70 18.59
N MET A 127 3.59 4.96 18.90
CA MET A 127 3.67 3.52 19.14
C MET A 127 3.81 2.68 17.87
N GLU A 128 3.67 3.27 16.69
CA GLU A 128 4.11 2.66 15.43
C GLU A 128 5.63 2.78 15.24
N ASN A 129 6.26 3.78 15.90
CA ASN A 129 7.71 3.92 15.95
C ASN A 129 8.21 4.07 17.41
N PRO A 130 8.04 3.05 18.27
CA PRO A 130 8.28 3.15 19.72
C PRO A 130 9.74 3.30 20.12
N GLN A 131 10.67 3.31 19.17
CA GLN A 131 12.11 3.56 19.37
C GLN A 131 12.52 4.93 18.81
N GLY A 132 11.61 5.66 18.19
CA GLY A 132 11.84 7.03 17.73
C GLY A 132 11.97 8.00 18.89
N GLU A 133 12.66 9.12 18.68
CA GLU A 133 12.67 10.21 19.63
C GLU A 133 11.25 10.77 19.78
N PRO A 134 10.79 11.04 21.02
CA PRO A 134 9.49 11.63 21.24
C PRO A 134 9.47 13.08 20.75
N PHE A 135 8.34 13.48 20.24
CA PHE A 135 8.09 14.88 19.96
C PHE A 135 7.83 15.63 21.28
N GLU A 136 8.50 16.76 21.50
CA GLU A 136 8.37 17.54 22.73
C GLU A 136 7.67 18.88 22.48
N ILE A 137 6.58 19.14 23.21
CA ILE A 137 5.90 20.44 23.27
C ILE A 137 6.09 21.02 24.65
N LEU A 138 6.61 22.24 24.73
CA LEU A 138 6.69 22.97 26.00
C LEU A 138 5.39 23.76 26.24
N LEU A 139 4.92 23.81 27.50
CA LEU A 139 3.73 24.58 27.85
C LEU A 139 3.84 26.05 27.42
N GLU A 140 4.99 26.65 27.53
CA GLU A 140 5.28 28.04 27.13
C GLU A 140 5.17 28.26 25.61
N ASN A 141 5.35 27.20 24.81
CA ASN A 141 5.26 27.25 23.36
C ASN A 141 3.86 26.88 22.83
N LEU A 142 2.95 26.52 23.72
CA LEU A 142 1.64 25.96 23.34
C LEU A 142 0.82 26.95 22.47
N GLU A 143 1.01 28.29 22.62
CA GLU A 143 0.37 29.26 21.76
C GLU A 143 0.68 29.05 20.25
N LYS A 144 1.85 28.48 19.93
CA LYS A 144 2.30 28.21 18.56
C LYS A 144 2.10 26.76 18.16
N GLU A 145 2.14 25.84 19.11
CA GLU A 145 2.23 24.39 18.90
C GLU A 145 0.97 23.63 19.31
N ALA A 146 -0.10 24.32 19.76
CA ALA A 146 -1.34 23.68 20.19
C ALA A 146 -1.99 22.80 19.09
N HIS A 147 -1.80 23.17 17.82
CA HIS A 147 -2.28 22.39 16.69
C HIS A 147 -1.68 20.96 16.63
N MET A 148 -0.50 20.78 17.21
CA MET A 148 0.18 19.48 17.26
C MET A 148 -0.45 18.52 18.30
N LEU A 149 -1.34 19.04 19.17
CA LEU A 149 -2.13 18.23 20.11
C LEU A 149 -3.49 17.82 19.55
N GLN A 150 -3.82 18.15 18.29
CA GLN A 150 -5.11 17.79 17.69
C GLN A 150 -5.35 16.27 17.64
N PHE A 151 -4.29 15.44 17.58
CA PHE A 151 -4.42 13.99 17.63
C PHE A 151 -5.08 13.48 18.94
N LEU A 152 -5.16 14.29 19.99
CA LEU A 152 -5.89 13.95 21.21
C LEU A 152 -7.41 13.89 20.99
N VAL A 153 -7.92 14.60 19.99
CA VAL A 153 -9.36 14.74 19.71
C VAL A 153 -9.75 14.31 18.29
N GLU A 154 -8.81 14.24 17.38
CA GLU A 154 -9.00 13.82 15.99
C GLU A 154 -8.20 12.53 15.76
N ASP A 155 -8.89 11.43 15.61
CA ASP A 155 -8.27 10.16 15.23
C ASP A 155 -8.00 10.15 13.73
N LYS A 156 -6.74 10.27 13.32
CA LYS A 156 -6.34 10.12 11.91
C LYS A 156 -6.68 8.72 11.37
N SER A 157 -6.72 7.71 12.22
CA SER A 157 -7.16 6.37 11.83
C SER A 157 -8.68 6.31 11.61
N ALA A 158 -9.46 7.08 12.36
CA ALA A 158 -10.91 7.21 12.13
C ALA A 158 -11.20 7.94 10.81
N ASN A 159 -10.43 8.98 10.47
CA ASN A 159 -10.54 9.65 9.18
C ASN A 159 -10.18 8.71 8.02
N LEU A 160 -9.08 7.95 8.14
CA LEU A 160 -8.69 6.97 7.12
C LEU A 160 -9.76 5.86 6.99
N LYS A 161 -10.33 5.41 8.09
CA LYS A 161 -11.42 4.42 8.09
C LYS A 161 -12.69 5.02 7.48
N HIS A 162 -13.01 6.27 7.78
CA HIS A 162 -14.13 6.98 7.16
C HIS A 162 -13.92 7.13 5.65
N GLU A 163 -12.76 7.62 5.22
CA GLU A 163 -12.39 7.70 3.80
C GLU A 163 -12.48 6.34 3.10
N MET A 164 -12.10 5.26 3.78
CA MET A 164 -12.21 3.90 3.29
C MET A 164 -13.67 3.44 3.17
N ASP A 165 -14.48 3.66 4.21
CA ASP A 165 -15.90 3.31 4.22
C ASP A 165 -16.67 4.08 3.14
N VAL A 166 -16.41 5.39 2.98
CA VAL A 166 -16.96 6.23 1.91
C VAL A 166 -16.53 5.71 0.53
N SER A 167 -15.26 5.37 0.36
CA SER A 167 -14.75 4.85 -0.92
C SER A 167 -15.35 3.49 -1.28
N ILE A 168 -15.61 2.62 -0.31
CA ILE A 168 -16.30 1.34 -0.52
C ILE A 168 -17.75 1.58 -0.96
N GLN A 169 -18.47 2.48 -0.30
CA GLN A 169 -19.85 2.83 -0.69
C GLN A 169 -19.90 3.43 -2.09
N ALA A 170 -18.93 4.30 -2.45
CA ALA A 170 -18.78 4.81 -3.81
C ALA A 170 -18.63 3.67 -4.82
N GLY A 171 -17.81 2.67 -4.50
CA GLY A 171 -17.64 1.49 -5.35
C GLY A 171 -18.91 0.67 -5.52
N GLU A 172 -19.73 0.54 -4.48
CA GLU A 172 -21.04 -0.13 -4.57
C GLU A 172 -21.99 0.62 -5.49
N ILE A 173 -22.06 1.95 -5.38
CA ILE A 173 -22.89 2.80 -6.25
C ILE A 173 -22.46 2.65 -7.71
N VAL A 174 -21.15 2.72 -7.98
CA VAL A 174 -20.61 2.52 -9.33
C VAL A 174 -20.91 1.13 -9.86
N GLY A 175 -20.81 0.11 -9.02
CA GLY A 175 -21.17 -1.26 -9.38
C GLY A 175 -22.64 -1.38 -9.79
N LEU A 176 -23.55 -0.74 -9.07
CA LEU A 176 -24.98 -0.69 -9.40
C LEU A 176 -25.23 0.04 -10.73
N LEU A 177 -24.56 1.18 -10.95
CA LEU A 177 -24.65 1.92 -12.22
C LEU A 177 -24.12 1.07 -13.39
N TYR A 178 -22.94 0.47 -13.22
CA TYR A 178 -22.33 -0.41 -14.23
C TYR A 178 -23.26 -1.55 -14.61
N ASP A 179 -23.79 -2.29 -13.62
CA ASP A 179 -24.68 -3.41 -13.89
C ASP A 179 -25.99 -2.96 -14.56
N ALA A 180 -26.56 -1.81 -14.17
CA ALA A 180 -27.75 -1.28 -14.77
C ALA A 180 -27.53 -0.85 -16.24
N PHE A 181 -26.40 -0.23 -16.56
CA PHE A 181 -26.03 0.08 -17.95
C PHE A 181 -25.70 -1.17 -18.77
N ARG A 182 -25.03 -2.16 -18.16
CA ARG A 182 -24.71 -3.42 -18.81
C ARG A 182 -25.96 -4.20 -19.22
N GLU A 183 -27.03 -4.16 -18.40
CA GLU A 183 -28.33 -4.72 -18.75
C GLU A 183 -28.88 -4.13 -20.05
N GLN A 184 -28.56 -2.87 -20.39
CA GLN A 184 -29.04 -2.20 -21.62
C GLN A 184 -28.25 -2.59 -22.88
N LEU A 185 -27.12 -3.30 -22.74
CA LEU A 185 -26.40 -3.85 -23.91
C LEU A 185 -27.13 -5.03 -24.54
N ASN A 186 -28.20 -5.55 -23.94
CA ASN A 186 -29.07 -6.60 -24.48
C ASN A 186 -28.31 -7.84 -24.99
N GLY A 187 -27.20 -8.19 -24.37
CA GLY A 187 -26.37 -9.35 -24.74
C GLY A 187 -25.23 -9.03 -25.71
N GLU A 188 -25.09 -7.80 -26.19
CA GLU A 188 -23.96 -7.36 -27.01
C GLU A 188 -22.72 -6.99 -26.13
N GLU A 189 -22.31 -7.92 -25.26
CA GLU A 189 -21.15 -7.76 -24.37
C GLU A 189 -19.83 -8.03 -25.11
N THR A 190 -19.54 -7.23 -26.15
CA THR A 190 -18.23 -7.26 -26.80
C THR A 190 -17.16 -6.61 -25.89
N PRO A 191 -15.86 -6.95 -26.03
CA PRO A 191 -14.79 -6.27 -25.28
C PRO A 191 -14.83 -4.75 -25.45
N GLU A 192 -15.17 -4.27 -26.65
CA GLU A 192 -15.28 -2.84 -26.97
C GLU A 192 -16.44 -2.17 -26.23
N ASN A 193 -17.65 -2.78 -26.24
CA ASN A 193 -18.81 -2.25 -25.51
C ASN A 193 -18.58 -2.23 -24.00
N LEU A 194 -17.90 -3.22 -23.45
CA LEU A 194 -17.53 -3.26 -22.02
C LEU A 194 -16.48 -2.20 -21.70
N HIS A 195 -15.51 -1.97 -22.59
CA HIS A 195 -14.55 -0.88 -22.43
C HIS A 195 -15.26 0.49 -22.42
N ASN A 196 -16.13 0.76 -23.39
CA ASN A 196 -16.89 2.00 -23.48
C ASN A 196 -17.76 2.23 -22.23
N LEU A 197 -18.34 1.16 -21.69
CA LEU A 197 -19.10 1.22 -20.44
C LEU A 197 -18.22 1.56 -19.23
N ASN A 198 -17.02 1.00 -19.15
CA ASN A 198 -16.05 1.34 -18.12
C ASN A 198 -15.67 2.83 -18.17
N VAL A 199 -15.36 3.35 -19.36
CA VAL A 199 -15.05 4.77 -19.58
C VAL A 199 -16.22 5.66 -19.20
N LEU A 200 -17.46 5.27 -19.56
CA LEU A 200 -18.67 5.98 -19.17
C LEU A 200 -18.79 6.10 -17.65
N CYS A 201 -18.60 5.00 -16.92
CA CYS A 201 -18.66 5.00 -15.46
C CYS A 201 -17.63 5.96 -14.85
N VAL A 202 -16.39 5.97 -15.35
CA VAL A 202 -15.35 6.89 -14.86
C VAL A 202 -15.73 8.35 -15.13
N ARG A 203 -16.30 8.67 -16.31
CA ARG A 203 -16.80 10.02 -16.64
C ARG A 203 -17.93 10.47 -15.71
N LEU A 204 -18.88 9.60 -15.44
CA LEU A 204 -20.00 9.90 -14.54
C LEU A 204 -19.50 10.17 -13.12
N VAL A 205 -18.60 9.35 -12.63
CA VAL A 205 -18.03 9.55 -11.28
C VAL A 205 -17.19 10.81 -11.20
N PHE A 206 -16.44 11.15 -12.24
CA PHE A 206 -15.76 12.44 -12.28
C PHE A 206 -16.76 13.61 -12.20
N CYS A 207 -17.88 13.55 -12.93
CA CYS A 207 -18.90 14.59 -12.87
C CYS A 207 -19.52 14.72 -11.48
N LEU A 208 -19.83 13.59 -10.82
CA LEU A 208 -20.37 13.56 -9.46
C LEU A 208 -19.35 14.14 -8.46
N TYR A 209 -18.10 13.71 -8.54
CA TYR A 209 -17.04 14.28 -7.71
C TYR A 209 -16.83 15.78 -7.95
N ALA A 210 -16.82 16.21 -9.21
CA ALA A 210 -16.58 17.60 -9.58
C ALA A 210 -17.70 18.55 -9.07
N GLU A 211 -18.92 18.04 -8.94
CA GLU A 211 -20.04 18.75 -8.33
C GLU A 211 -19.82 18.95 -6.82
N ASP A 212 -19.58 17.86 -6.08
CA ASP A 212 -19.43 17.89 -4.62
C ASP A 212 -18.13 18.57 -4.17
N ALA A 213 -17.06 18.45 -4.97
CA ALA A 213 -15.79 19.11 -4.72
C ALA A 213 -15.81 20.62 -5.10
N GLY A 214 -16.90 21.15 -5.65
CA GLY A 214 -17.04 22.55 -6.02
C GLY A 214 -16.30 22.96 -7.31
N ILE A 215 -15.84 22.00 -8.12
CA ILE A 215 -15.29 22.24 -9.47
C ILE A 215 -16.39 22.67 -10.41
N PHE A 216 -17.56 22.04 -10.32
CA PHE A 216 -18.81 22.52 -10.91
C PHE A 216 -19.54 23.41 -9.91
N GLY A 217 -20.52 24.19 -10.39
CA GLY A 217 -21.41 24.89 -9.50
C GLY A 217 -22.19 23.89 -8.61
N LYS A 218 -22.60 24.36 -7.43
CA LYS A 218 -23.36 23.54 -6.50
C LYS A 218 -24.62 22.97 -7.17
N ASP A 219 -24.83 21.67 -7.04
CA ASP A 219 -25.96 20.90 -7.60
C ASP A 219 -26.11 21.07 -9.15
N GLN A 220 -25.07 21.55 -9.84
CA GLN A 220 -25.13 21.91 -11.26
C GLN A 220 -25.32 20.71 -12.18
N PHE A 221 -24.68 19.57 -11.89
CA PHE A 221 -24.76 18.36 -12.69
C PHE A 221 -26.12 17.69 -12.50
N VAL A 222 -26.59 17.54 -11.27
CA VAL A 222 -27.89 16.94 -10.99
C VAL A 222 -29.02 17.82 -11.50
N GLU A 223 -28.97 19.15 -11.32
CA GLU A 223 -29.97 20.08 -11.86
C GLU A 223 -30.03 20.04 -13.38
N TYR A 224 -28.88 19.88 -14.04
CA TYR A 224 -28.82 19.71 -15.49
C TYR A 224 -29.53 18.43 -15.91
N LEU A 225 -29.21 17.28 -15.29
CA LEU A 225 -29.83 16.01 -15.64
C LEU A 225 -31.34 15.98 -15.37
N GLN A 226 -31.80 16.59 -14.27
CA GLN A 226 -33.23 16.65 -13.91
C GLN A 226 -34.07 17.45 -14.94
N THR A 227 -33.46 18.26 -15.82
CA THR A 227 -34.19 18.93 -16.89
C THR A 227 -34.66 17.99 -18.00
N PHE A 228 -34.11 16.79 -18.05
CA PHE A 228 -34.39 15.81 -19.11
C PHE A 228 -35.20 14.62 -18.59
N ARG A 229 -36.04 14.07 -19.46
CA ARG A 229 -36.63 12.75 -19.24
C ARG A 229 -35.58 11.65 -19.45
N PRO A 230 -35.72 10.48 -18.82
CA PRO A 230 -34.74 9.40 -18.94
C PRO A 230 -34.33 9.08 -20.37
N GLU A 231 -35.28 9.04 -21.30
CA GLU A 231 -35.03 8.73 -22.71
C GLU A 231 -34.12 9.76 -23.42
N ASN A 232 -34.07 11.01 -22.90
CA ASN A 232 -33.28 12.10 -23.47
C ASN A 232 -31.95 12.32 -22.72
N MET A 233 -31.76 11.74 -21.52
CA MET A 233 -30.54 11.90 -20.72
C MET A 233 -29.29 11.41 -21.45
N ARG A 234 -29.41 10.38 -22.28
CA ARG A 234 -28.31 9.90 -23.13
C ARG A 234 -27.74 11.01 -24.02
N MET A 235 -28.59 11.79 -24.66
CA MET A 235 -28.16 12.92 -25.49
C MET A 235 -27.60 14.04 -24.65
N ALA A 236 -28.23 14.32 -23.52
CA ALA A 236 -27.76 15.33 -22.58
C ALA A 236 -26.32 15.03 -22.07
N LEU A 237 -26.02 13.79 -21.73
CA LEU A 237 -24.67 13.36 -21.34
C LEU A 237 -23.66 13.51 -22.48
N LYS A 238 -24.05 13.17 -23.73
CA LYS A 238 -23.17 13.36 -24.90
C LYS A 238 -22.85 14.84 -25.12
N GLU A 239 -23.84 15.69 -25.00
CA GLU A 239 -23.65 17.16 -25.13
C GLU A 239 -22.80 17.71 -23.98
N LEU A 240 -23.02 17.26 -22.76
CA LEU A 240 -22.19 17.63 -21.60
C LEU A 240 -20.73 17.22 -21.80
N PHE A 241 -20.47 15.97 -22.17
CA PHE A 241 -19.11 15.48 -22.43
C PHE A 241 -18.42 16.25 -23.55
N TYR A 242 -19.15 16.60 -24.61
CA TYR A 242 -18.64 17.47 -25.66
C TYR A 242 -18.24 18.85 -25.13
N VAL A 243 -19.06 19.44 -24.24
CA VAL A 243 -18.79 20.76 -23.66
C VAL A 243 -17.59 20.69 -22.71
N LEU A 244 -17.49 19.63 -21.90
CA LEU A 244 -16.36 19.42 -21.01
C LEU A 244 -15.03 19.21 -21.77
N ASP A 245 -15.06 18.64 -22.99
CA ASP A 245 -13.88 18.47 -23.84
C ASP A 245 -13.57 19.68 -24.75
N THR A 246 -14.42 20.71 -24.76
CA THR A 246 -14.30 21.84 -25.69
C THR A 246 -13.91 23.14 -25.01
N GLU A 247 -12.66 23.60 -25.21
CA GLU A 247 -12.18 24.89 -24.68
C GLU A 247 -12.84 26.09 -25.38
N LYS A 248 -12.89 26.07 -26.72
CA LYS A 248 -13.48 27.18 -27.53
C LYS A 248 -14.92 26.83 -27.92
N ARG A 249 -15.86 27.34 -27.16
CA ARG A 249 -17.28 27.03 -27.31
C ARG A 249 -18.00 27.97 -28.28
N LYS A 250 -19.06 27.43 -28.85
CA LYS A 250 -19.95 28.22 -29.73
C LYS A 250 -20.77 29.18 -28.89
N SER A 251 -20.98 30.42 -29.40
CA SER A 251 -21.69 31.48 -28.68
C SER A 251 -23.20 31.23 -28.49
N TYR A 252 -23.76 30.23 -29.15
CA TYR A 252 -25.17 29.83 -29.07
C TYR A 252 -25.43 28.60 -28.22
N LEU A 253 -24.48 28.23 -27.39
CA LEU A 253 -24.67 27.12 -26.47
C LEU A 253 -25.74 27.43 -25.42
N GLU A 254 -26.50 26.44 -24.99
CA GLU A 254 -27.49 26.63 -23.94
C GLU A 254 -26.79 27.15 -22.66
N PRO A 255 -27.36 28.18 -21.98
CA PRO A 255 -26.71 28.80 -20.83
C PRO A 255 -26.33 27.83 -19.70
N LYS A 256 -27.19 26.86 -19.39
CA LYS A 256 -26.90 25.83 -18.38
C LYS A 256 -25.70 24.99 -18.75
N LEU A 257 -25.59 24.60 -20.01
CA LEU A 257 -24.47 23.80 -20.54
C LEU A 257 -23.18 24.64 -20.64
N ALA A 258 -23.33 25.92 -21.04
CA ALA A 258 -22.21 26.87 -21.13
C ALA A 258 -21.56 27.18 -19.79
N ALA A 259 -22.30 27.00 -18.69
CA ALA A 259 -21.82 27.25 -17.33
C ALA A 259 -20.83 26.15 -16.81
N PHE A 260 -20.81 24.97 -17.40
CA PHE A 260 -19.84 23.95 -17.02
C PHE A 260 -18.43 24.37 -17.43
N PRO A 261 -17.39 24.10 -16.61
CA PRO A 261 -16.01 24.41 -16.96
C PRO A 261 -15.51 23.54 -18.13
N TYR A 262 -14.39 23.94 -18.74
CA TYR A 262 -13.64 23.08 -19.66
C TYR A 262 -12.75 22.14 -18.84
N VAL A 263 -12.84 20.84 -19.11
CA VAL A 263 -12.04 19.82 -18.45
C VAL A 263 -11.06 19.23 -19.49
N ASN A 264 -9.81 19.66 -19.44
CA ASN A 264 -8.77 19.13 -20.32
C ASN A 264 -8.31 17.74 -19.85
N GLY A 265 -7.72 16.96 -20.73
CA GLY A 265 -7.05 15.71 -20.35
C GLY A 265 -7.60 14.45 -21.00
N SER A 266 -8.33 14.56 -22.09
CA SER A 266 -8.85 13.45 -22.91
C SER A 266 -9.94 12.57 -22.27
N LEU A 267 -10.24 12.72 -20.97
CA LEU A 267 -11.29 11.90 -20.32
C LEU A 267 -12.62 11.99 -21.05
N PHE A 268 -13.02 13.20 -21.46
CA PHE A 268 -14.29 13.46 -22.13
C PHE A 268 -14.19 13.43 -23.65
N ARG A 269 -13.00 13.13 -24.20
CA ARG A 269 -12.81 13.01 -25.64
C ARG A 269 -13.66 11.86 -26.19
N GLN A 270 -14.66 12.19 -27.00
CA GLN A 270 -15.52 11.19 -27.62
C GLN A 270 -14.81 10.54 -28.81
N GLN A 271 -14.82 9.22 -28.87
CA GLN A 271 -14.38 8.46 -30.03
C GLN A 271 -15.55 8.24 -30.98
N PRO A 272 -15.32 8.11 -32.32
CA PRO A 272 -16.40 7.94 -33.29
C PRO A 272 -17.31 6.72 -33.02
N ASP A 273 -16.74 5.66 -32.46
CA ASP A 273 -17.43 4.38 -32.20
C ASP A 273 -17.92 4.25 -30.76
N GLU A 274 -17.75 5.32 -29.95
CA GLU A 274 -18.14 5.34 -28.54
C GLU A 274 -19.60 5.73 -28.39
N ASP A 275 -20.40 4.81 -27.84
CA ASP A 275 -21.82 5.04 -27.61
C ASP A 275 -22.21 4.85 -26.15
N ILE A 276 -23.12 5.69 -25.65
CA ILE A 276 -23.72 5.56 -24.33
C ILE A 276 -24.93 4.64 -24.44
N PRO A 277 -25.06 3.57 -23.64
CA PRO A 277 -26.28 2.76 -23.65
C PRO A 277 -27.54 3.56 -23.34
N PRO A 278 -28.74 3.09 -23.75
CA PRO A 278 -30.00 3.75 -23.40
C PRO A 278 -30.16 3.93 -21.88
N ILE A 279 -30.72 5.06 -21.48
CA ILE A 279 -31.01 5.34 -20.08
C ILE A 279 -32.50 5.12 -19.82
N ASN A 280 -32.81 4.25 -18.89
CA ASN A 280 -34.17 3.96 -18.43
C ASN A 280 -34.42 4.61 -17.06
N ASP A 281 -35.66 4.50 -16.54
CA ASP A 281 -36.06 5.08 -15.25
C ASP A 281 -35.16 4.57 -14.10
N LYS A 282 -34.73 3.31 -14.10
CA LYS A 282 -33.85 2.72 -13.09
C LYS A 282 -32.48 3.39 -13.08
N ILE A 283 -31.89 3.59 -14.27
CA ILE A 283 -30.57 4.24 -14.39
C ILE A 283 -30.67 5.72 -14.02
N ALA A 284 -31.74 6.40 -14.44
CA ALA A 284 -31.96 7.79 -14.08
C ALA A 284 -32.14 7.99 -12.58
N ASP A 285 -32.88 7.11 -11.91
CA ASP A 285 -33.08 7.10 -10.46
C ASP A 285 -31.75 6.85 -9.71
N LEU A 286 -30.99 5.83 -10.12
CA LEU A 286 -29.66 5.55 -9.58
C LEU A 286 -28.71 6.76 -9.70
N LEU A 287 -28.71 7.42 -10.87
CA LEU A 287 -27.78 8.52 -11.13
C LEU A 287 -28.18 9.79 -10.36
N ILE A 288 -29.47 10.14 -10.35
CA ILE A 288 -29.97 11.38 -9.72
C ILE A 288 -30.06 11.24 -8.21
N HIS A 289 -30.71 10.20 -7.70
CA HIS A 289 -30.96 10.04 -6.27
C HIS A 289 -29.80 9.37 -5.58
N HIS A 290 -29.45 8.13 -5.91
CA HIS A 290 -28.46 7.37 -5.16
C HIS A 290 -27.03 7.86 -5.35
N ALA A 291 -26.67 8.28 -6.58
CA ALA A 291 -25.30 8.67 -6.85
C ALA A 291 -25.05 10.19 -6.65
N SER A 292 -26.03 11.06 -6.88
CA SER A 292 -25.80 12.50 -6.74
C SER A 292 -26.39 13.07 -5.45
N LEU A 293 -27.68 12.86 -5.14
CA LEU A 293 -28.33 13.53 -4.00
C LEU A 293 -28.07 12.87 -2.65
N ASP A 294 -27.92 11.54 -2.61
CA ASP A 294 -27.80 10.77 -1.36
C ASP A 294 -26.36 10.49 -0.96
N PHE A 295 -25.37 10.82 -1.79
CA PHE A 295 -23.98 10.49 -1.54
C PHE A 295 -23.06 11.70 -1.81
N ASP A 296 -22.12 11.97 -0.90
CA ASP A 296 -21.11 13.02 -1.02
C ASP A 296 -19.77 12.43 -1.52
N TRP A 297 -19.39 12.80 -2.74
CA TRP A 297 -18.16 12.33 -3.39
C TRP A 297 -16.92 13.11 -2.97
N SER A 298 -17.05 14.23 -2.27
CA SER A 298 -15.91 15.09 -1.90
C SER A 298 -14.93 14.41 -0.94
N ASP A 299 -15.43 13.51 -0.09
CA ASP A 299 -14.66 12.79 0.95
C ASP A 299 -14.01 11.49 0.46
N ILE A 300 -14.09 11.17 -0.85
CA ILE A 300 -13.44 9.98 -1.41
C ILE A 300 -11.93 10.11 -1.33
N SER A 301 -11.26 9.06 -0.84
CA SER A 301 -9.80 8.92 -0.96
C SER A 301 -9.40 8.62 -2.41
N PRO A 302 -8.63 9.48 -3.08
CA PRO A 302 -8.20 9.24 -4.46
C PRO A 302 -7.36 7.96 -4.59
N THR A 303 -6.58 7.63 -3.57
CA THR A 303 -5.75 6.42 -3.53
C THR A 303 -6.62 5.16 -3.45
N ILE A 304 -7.71 5.20 -2.67
CA ILE A 304 -8.64 4.06 -2.55
C ILE A 304 -9.56 3.98 -3.77
N PHE A 305 -9.96 5.13 -4.32
CA PHE A 305 -10.77 5.26 -5.51
C PHE A 305 -10.29 4.36 -6.67
N GLY A 306 -8.99 4.46 -7.01
CA GLY A 306 -8.41 3.67 -8.08
C GLY A 306 -8.60 2.16 -7.88
N ALA A 307 -8.36 1.67 -6.67
CA ALA A 307 -8.47 0.26 -6.34
C ALA A 307 -9.92 -0.26 -6.34
N VAL A 308 -10.84 0.52 -5.81
CA VAL A 308 -12.26 0.17 -5.75
C VAL A 308 -12.82 0.09 -7.17
N PHE A 309 -12.47 1.04 -8.03
CA PHE A 309 -12.90 1.05 -9.42
C PHE A 309 -12.36 -0.15 -10.21
N GLU A 310 -11.07 -0.43 -10.09
CA GLU A 310 -10.46 -1.59 -10.73
C GLU A 310 -11.13 -2.90 -10.30
N SER A 311 -11.41 -3.05 -9.01
CA SER A 311 -12.07 -4.25 -8.48
C SER A 311 -13.54 -4.39 -8.90
N THR A 312 -14.23 -3.27 -9.04
CA THR A 312 -15.67 -3.24 -9.34
C THR A 312 -15.95 -3.44 -10.83
N LEU A 313 -15.15 -2.81 -11.68
CA LEU A 313 -15.40 -2.77 -13.13
C LEU A 313 -14.63 -3.85 -13.91
N ASN A 314 -13.56 -4.44 -13.35
CA ASN A 314 -12.82 -5.51 -14.01
C ASN A 314 -13.50 -6.88 -13.80
N PRO A 315 -14.03 -7.55 -14.86
CA PRO A 315 -14.73 -8.82 -14.74
C PRO A 315 -13.87 -9.99 -14.20
N GLU A 316 -12.54 -9.92 -14.38
CA GLU A 316 -11.62 -10.98 -13.93
C GLU A 316 -11.36 -10.87 -12.43
N THR A 317 -11.14 -9.67 -11.91
CA THR A 317 -10.98 -9.41 -10.48
C THR A 317 -12.28 -9.60 -9.72
N ARG A 318 -13.42 -9.21 -10.30
CA ARG A 318 -14.77 -9.41 -9.76
C ARG A 318 -15.11 -10.90 -9.57
N ARG A 319 -14.72 -11.78 -10.51
CA ARG A 319 -14.92 -13.25 -10.42
C ARG A 319 -13.97 -13.92 -9.43
N SER A 320 -12.76 -13.41 -9.28
CA SER A 320 -11.75 -13.97 -8.38
C SER A 320 -11.95 -13.54 -6.91
N GLY A 321 -12.82 -12.56 -6.63
CA GLY A 321 -13.10 -12.05 -5.29
C GLY A 321 -11.88 -11.41 -4.61
N GLY A 322 -10.88 -10.98 -5.40
CA GLY A 322 -9.65 -10.43 -4.89
C GLY A 322 -9.41 -9.00 -5.35
N MET A 323 -9.52 -8.03 -4.44
CA MET A 323 -8.92 -6.71 -4.64
C MET A 323 -7.39 -6.85 -4.56
N HIS A 324 -6.68 -6.56 -5.64
CA HIS A 324 -5.21 -6.44 -5.64
C HIS A 324 -4.79 -5.02 -5.23
N TYR A 325 -5.34 -4.55 -4.13
CA TYR A 325 -5.07 -3.20 -3.62
C TYR A 325 -3.75 -3.16 -2.85
N THR A 326 -2.92 -2.16 -3.13
CA THR A 326 -1.76 -1.84 -2.30
C THR A 326 -2.21 -0.85 -1.23
N SER A 327 -2.31 -1.29 0.01
CA SER A 327 -2.74 -0.42 1.12
C SER A 327 -1.81 0.78 1.29
N ILE A 328 -2.34 1.90 1.75
CA ILE A 328 -1.59 3.13 2.03
C ILE A 328 -0.39 2.83 2.94
N GLU A 329 -0.57 1.99 3.97
CA GLU A 329 0.52 1.56 4.86
C GLU A 329 1.68 0.89 4.09
N ASN A 330 1.37 0.05 3.11
CA ASN A 330 2.40 -0.61 2.30
C ASN A 330 3.05 0.34 1.29
N ILE A 331 2.33 1.35 0.78
CA ILE A 331 2.92 2.42 -0.04
C ILE A 331 3.94 3.20 0.79
N HIS A 332 3.61 3.53 2.04
CA HIS A 332 4.51 4.22 2.96
C HIS A 332 5.78 3.42 3.28
N LYS A 333 5.72 2.10 3.35
CA LYS A 333 6.93 1.26 3.48
C LYS A 333 7.89 1.41 2.28
N VAL A 334 7.42 1.92 1.15
CA VAL A 334 8.24 2.21 -0.03
C VAL A 334 8.71 3.66 -0.02
N ILE A 335 7.78 4.62 0.05
CA ILE A 335 8.07 6.04 -0.16
C ILE A 335 8.77 6.70 1.03
N ASP A 336 8.45 6.32 2.26
CA ASP A 336 9.04 6.92 3.46
C ASP A 336 10.57 6.73 3.52
N PRO A 337 11.11 5.50 3.45
CA PRO A 337 12.55 5.30 3.50
C PRO A 337 13.26 5.68 2.20
N LEU A 338 12.53 5.79 1.08
CA LEU A 338 13.13 6.14 -0.20
C LEU A 338 13.46 7.64 -0.29
N PHE A 339 12.55 8.52 0.15
CA PHE A 339 12.73 9.98 0.05
C PHE A 339 11.95 10.80 1.09
N LEU A 340 10.78 10.35 1.55
CA LEU A 340 9.87 11.21 2.30
C LEU A 340 10.45 11.56 3.69
N ASN A 341 11.10 10.61 4.37
CA ASN A 341 11.76 10.86 5.65
C ASN A 341 12.90 11.90 5.50
N ASP A 342 13.67 11.83 4.42
CA ASP A 342 14.76 12.78 4.16
C ASP A 342 14.21 14.19 3.91
N LEU A 343 13.09 14.31 3.16
CA LEU A 343 12.43 15.58 2.91
C LEU A 343 11.87 16.19 4.20
N HIS A 344 11.21 15.41 5.05
CA HIS A 344 10.73 15.90 6.34
C HIS A 344 11.89 16.31 7.26
N ALA A 345 12.97 15.55 7.32
CA ALA A 345 14.14 15.91 8.10
C ALA A 345 14.76 17.23 7.63
N GLU A 346 14.85 17.44 6.31
CA GLU A 346 15.35 18.71 5.74
C GLU A 346 14.41 19.87 6.07
N PHE A 347 13.10 19.70 5.95
CA PHE A 347 12.12 20.71 6.33
C PHE A 347 12.25 21.09 7.80
N HIS A 348 12.33 20.12 8.71
CA HIS A 348 12.51 20.38 10.14
C HIS A 348 13.82 21.13 10.42
N ALA A 349 14.92 20.74 9.79
CA ALA A 349 16.20 21.45 9.94
C ALA A 349 16.12 22.91 9.44
N ILE A 350 15.32 23.17 8.40
CA ILE A 350 15.08 24.55 7.93
C ILE A 350 14.25 25.34 8.96
N MET A 351 13.26 24.70 9.59
CA MET A 351 12.42 25.34 10.61
C MET A 351 13.19 25.72 11.90
N GLU A 352 14.30 25.03 12.19
CA GLU A 352 15.19 25.39 13.29
C GLU A 352 16.03 26.65 13.04
N GLU A 353 16.07 27.17 11.80
CA GLU A 353 16.82 28.39 11.47
C GLU A 353 16.22 29.59 12.19
N LYS A 354 17.02 30.23 13.04
CA LYS A 354 16.58 31.34 13.92
C LYS A 354 16.37 32.67 13.18
N VAL A 355 17.10 32.86 12.05
CA VAL A 355 17.03 34.10 11.28
C VAL A 355 15.92 33.96 10.24
N GLU A 356 14.81 34.64 10.45
CA GLU A 356 13.61 34.56 9.59
C GLU A 356 13.91 34.75 8.11
N LYS A 357 14.69 35.74 7.73
CA LYS A 357 15.10 35.99 6.34
C LYS A 357 15.82 34.79 5.70
N ASN A 358 16.71 34.14 6.47
CA ASN A 358 17.42 32.96 6.00
C ASN A 358 16.50 31.76 5.91
N ARG A 359 15.62 31.59 6.91
CA ARG A 359 14.61 30.53 6.94
C ARG A 359 13.69 30.64 5.71
N ASN A 360 13.14 31.82 5.42
CA ASN A 360 12.27 32.04 4.26
C ASN A 360 12.97 31.74 2.94
N ARG A 361 14.23 32.11 2.76
CA ARG A 361 15.02 31.78 1.58
C ARG A 361 15.23 30.27 1.44
N LYS A 362 15.55 29.56 2.56
CA LYS A 362 15.72 28.12 2.56
C LYS A 362 14.41 27.40 2.27
N LEU A 363 13.28 27.87 2.81
CA LEU A 363 11.95 27.35 2.52
C LEU A 363 11.58 27.52 1.05
N GLU A 364 11.94 28.64 0.43
CA GLU A 364 11.73 28.86 -1.00
C GLU A 364 12.54 27.87 -1.85
N SER A 365 13.84 27.74 -1.58
CA SER A 365 14.69 26.75 -2.25
C SER A 365 14.19 25.29 -2.03
N PHE A 366 13.70 24.99 -0.86
CA PHE A 366 13.15 23.67 -0.55
C PHE A 366 11.85 23.44 -1.33
N GLN A 367 10.99 24.44 -1.43
CA GLN A 367 9.78 24.36 -2.25
C GLN A 367 10.12 24.20 -3.75
N ASP A 368 11.15 24.88 -4.26
CA ASP A 368 11.66 24.68 -5.62
C ASP A 368 12.10 23.23 -5.83
N LYS A 369 12.88 22.69 -4.88
CA LYS A 369 13.29 21.28 -4.89
C LYS A 369 12.10 20.33 -4.95
N LEU A 370 11.02 20.55 -4.16
CA LEU A 370 9.83 19.71 -4.22
C LEU A 370 9.19 19.74 -5.61
N GLY A 371 9.15 20.93 -6.25
CA GLY A 371 8.60 21.10 -7.60
C GLY A 371 9.46 20.49 -8.72
N GLU A 372 10.73 20.16 -8.45
CA GLU A 372 11.65 19.56 -9.43
C GLU A 372 11.70 18.02 -9.35
N LEU A 373 11.23 17.42 -8.25
CA LEU A 373 11.20 15.97 -8.08
C LEU A 373 10.30 15.30 -9.12
N THR A 374 10.77 14.20 -9.70
CA THR A 374 10.02 13.47 -10.73
C THR A 374 9.99 11.98 -10.39
N PHE A 375 8.85 11.36 -10.60
CA PHE A 375 8.56 9.99 -10.19
C PHE A 375 8.09 9.15 -11.38
N LEU A 376 8.52 7.89 -11.42
CA LEU A 376 8.05 6.90 -12.39
C LEU A 376 7.55 5.65 -11.66
N ASP A 377 6.30 5.26 -11.94
CA ASP A 377 5.79 3.93 -11.60
C ASP A 377 5.60 3.11 -12.89
N PRO A 378 6.48 2.14 -13.17
CA PRO A 378 6.44 1.37 -14.41
C PRO A 378 5.45 0.19 -14.39
N ALA A 379 4.56 0.13 -13.41
CA ALA A 379 3.45 -0.81 -13.29
C ALA A 379 2.36 -0.18 -12.41
N CYS A 380 1.89 1.02 -12.83
CA CYS A 380 1.15 1.90 -11.92
C CYS A 380 -0.26 1.42 -11.59
N GLY A 381 -0.83 0.46 -12.35
CA GLY A 381 -2.20 0.03 -12.14
C GLY A 381 -3.15 1.21 -12.16
N SER A 382 -4.01 1.30 -11.18
CA SER A 382 -4.92 2.43 -10.95
C SER A 382 -4.25 3.67 -10.32
N GLY A 383 -2.93 3.75 -10.27
CA GLY A 383 -2.17 4.94 -9.89
C GLY A 383 -1.93 5.13 -8.39
N ASN A 384 -2.17 4.14 -7.55
CA ASN A 384 -2.14 4.29 -6.08
C ASN A 384 -0.82 4.84 -5.52
N PHE A 385 0.33 4.37 -6.04
CA PHE A 385 1.64 4.89 -5.64
C PHE A 385 1.84 6.33 -6.05
N LEU A 386 1.46 6.68 -7.27
CA LEU A 386 1.60 8.04 -7.81
C LEU A 386 0.71 9.02 -7.04
N THR A 387 -0.54 8.64 -6.81
CA THR A 387 -1.55 9.41 -6.09
C THR A 387 -1.11 9.70 -4.65
N GLU A 388 -0.74 8.65 -3.90
CA GLU A 388 -0.30 8.83 -2.50
C GLU A 388 0.98 9.66 -2.43
N THR A 389 1.94 9.44 -3.34
CA THR A 389 3.17 10.23 -3.41
C THR A 389 2.87 11.71 -3.68
N TYR A 390 1.97 11.99 -4.62
CA TYR A 390 1.53 13.35 -4.90
C TYR A 390 0.89 14.01 -3.67
N LEU A 391 -0.05 13.33 -3.01
CA LEU A 391 -0.72 13.83 -1.81
C LEU A 391 0.28 14.18 -0.70
N ARG A 392 1.29 13.32 -0.46
CA ARG A 392 2.31 13.56 0.57
C ARG A 392 3.22 14.75 0.24
N LEU A 393 3.65 14.87 -1.00
CA LEU A 393 4.45 16.01 -1.43
C LEU A 393 3.66 17.33 -1.37
N ARG A 394 2.38 17.31 -1.77
CA ARG A 394 1.53 18.49 -1.70
C ARG A 394 1.24 18.91 -0.25
N ARG A 395 1.03 17.97 0.66
CA ARG A 395 0.87 18.27 2.09
C ARG A 395 2.15 18.86 2.67
N LEU A 396 3.31 18.32 2.34
CA LEU A 396 4.59 18.91 2.74
C LEU A 396 4.81 20.29 2.15
N GLU A 397 4.44 20.52 0.88
CA GLU A 397 4.46 21.84 0.28
C GLU A 397 3.48 22.80 0.97
N ASN A 398 2.29 22.36 1.36
CA ASN A 398 1.33 23.14 2.12
C ASN A 398 1.89 23.55 3.50
N GLU A 399 2.67 22.71 4.17
CA GLU A 399 3.40 23.07 5.38
C GLU A 399 4.44 24.18 5.10
N VAL A 400 5.17 24.09 3.99
CA VAL A 400 6.12 25.13 3.56
C VAL A 400 5.40 26.45 3.26
N ILE A 401 4.29 26.40 2.52
CA ILE A 401 3.46 27.59 2.21
C ILE A 401 2.96 28.22 3.51
N HIS A 402 2.40 27.44 4.42
CA HIS A 402 1.94 27.92 5.72
C HIS A 402 3.07 28.58 6.52
N ALA A 403 4.27 27.96 6.57
CA ALA A 403 5.42 28.49 7.29
C ALA A 403 5.96 29.80 6.68
N ARG A 404 5.88 29.98 5.34
CA ARG A 404 6.32 31.19 4.64
C ARG A 404 5.34 32.37 4.81
N TYR A 405 4.05 32.10 4.80
CA TYR A 405 3.04 33.16 4.76
C TYR A 405 2.45 33.51 6.11
N GLN A 406 2.57 32.65 7.16
CA GLN A 406 2.17 32.90 8.56
C GLN A 406 0.90 33.76 8.73
N GLY A 407 -0.14 33.54 7.91
CA GLY A 407 -1.40 34.29 7.97
C GLY A 407 -1.34 35.71 7.41
N GLN A 408 -0.27 36.11 6.73
CA GLN A 408 -0.27 37.37 5.97
C GLN A 408 -1.05 37.15 4.68
N THR A 409 -2.13 37.92 4.51
CA THR A 409 -2.87 37.98 3.25
C THR A 409 -1.90 38.41 2.15
N MET A 410 -1.78 37.63 1.07
CA MET A 410 -0.97 38.04 -0.09
C MET A 410 -1.58 39.32 -0.72
N MET A 411 -1.14 40.46 -0.28
CA MET A 411 -1.48 41.73 -0.95
C MET A 411 -0.62 41.90 -2.19
N GLY A 412 -1.20 41.57 -3.32
CA GLY A 412 -0.65 41.93 -4.63
C GLY A 412 -0.27 40.75 -5.49
N ALA A 413 -0.99 40.64 -6.61
CA ALA A 413 -0.78 39.79 -7.79
C ALA A 413 -0.94 38.27 -7.62
N PHE A 414 -1.92 37.76 -8.29
CA PHE A 414 -2.22 36.46 -8.88
C PHE A 414 -1.01 35.50 -9.09
N LEU A 415 -0.30 35.13 -8.06
CA LEU A 415 0.75 34.14 -8.14
C LEU A 415 0.26 32.85 -7.45
N ASN A 416 -0.02 31.84 -8.26
CA ASN A 416 -0.23 30.51 -7.74
C ASN A 416 1.02 30.09 -6.94
N PRO A 417 0.92 29.88 -5.61
CA PRO A 417 2.08 29.54 -4.78
C PRO A 417 2.51 28.09 -4.94
N ILE A 418 1.76 27.28 -5.67
CA ILE A 418 1.93 25.85 -5.83
C ILE A 418 3.02 25.54 -6.86
N LYS A 419 4.01 24.74 -6.51
CA LYS A 419 5.07 24.27 -7.40
C LYS A 419 4.97 22.77 -7.69
N VAL A 420 4.49 21.99 -6.74
CA VAL A 420 4.27 20.55 -6.93
C VAL A 420 2.99 20.34 -7.73
N ASN A 421 3.08 19.63 -8.83
CA ASN A 421 1.96 19.37 -9.74
C ASN A 421 2.00 17.94 -10.31
N ILE A 422 0.89 17.48 -10.87
CA ILE A 422 0.77 16.09 -11.36
C ILE A 422 1.67 15.78 -12.56
N ASN A 423 2.24 16.77 -13.27
CA ASN A 423 3.19 16.54 -14.37
C ASN A 423 4.50 15.90 -13.94
N GLN A 424 4.81 15.88 -12.65
CA GLN A 424 5.99 15.24 -12.08
C GLN A 424 5.85 13.72 -11.99
N PHE A 425 4.65 13.18 -12.23
CA PHE A 425 4.29 11.78 -11.99
C PHE A 425 4.06 11.07 -13.31
N TYR A 426 4.92 10.08 -13.59
CA TYR A 426 4.90 9.26 -14.79
C TYR A 426 4.49 7.83 -14.45
N GLY A 427 3.69 7.21 -15.32
CA GLY A 427 3.24 5.84 -15.14
C GLY A 427 3.30 5.04 -16.44
N ILE A 428 3.49 3.72 -16.32
CA ILE A 428 3.31 2.78 -17.41
C ILE A 428 2.33 1.71 -16.94
N GLU A 429 1.26 1.48 -17.70
CA GLU A 429 0.27 0.46 -17.40
C GLU A 429 -0.16 -0.26 -18.68
N ILE A 430 -0.32 -1.56 -18.61
CA ILE A 430 -0.70 -2.39 -19.77
C ILE A 430 -2.21 -2.35 -20.05
N ASN A 431 -3.00 -2.03 -19.02
CA ASN A 431 -4.46 -1.99 -19.09
C ASN A 431 -4.92 -0.55 -19.32
N ASP A 432 -5.53 -0.28 -20.49
CA ASP A 432 -6.04 1.03 -20.91
C ASP A 432 -7.07 1.62 -19.95
N PHE A 433 -7.93 0.76 -19.39
CA PHE A 433 -8.90 1.17 -18.38
C PHE A 433 -8.21 1.63 -17.08
N ALA A 434 -7.20 0.90 -16.59
CA ALA A 434 -6.44 1.29 -15.41
C ALA A 434 -5.68 2.62 -15.64
N VAL A 435 -5.19 2.90 -16.87
CA VAL A 435 -4.64 4.20 -17.27
C VAL A 435 -5.66 5.32 -17.08
N THR A 436 -6.90 5.12 -17.51
CA THR A 436 -7.99 6.10 -17.37
C THR A 436 -8.31 6.35 -15.88
N VAL A 437 -8.37 5.29 -15.08
CA VAL A 437 -8.63 5.39 -13.63
C VAL A 437 -7.49 6.12 -12.92
N ALA A 438 -6.23 5.77 -13.20
CA ALA A 438 -5.05 6.41 -12.61
C ALA A 438 -4.98 7.91 -12.94
N THR A 439 -5.28 8.27 -14.18
CA THR A 439 -5.37 9.65 -14.63
C THR A 439 -6.43 10.42 -13.84
N THR A 440 -7.62 9.84 -13.68
CA THR A 440 -8.73 10.45 -12.94
C THR A 440 -8.40 10.58 -11.45
N ALA A 441 -7.77 9.57 -10.84
CA ALA A 441 -7.34 9.61 -9.44
C ALA A 441 -6.34 10.74 -9.18
N LEU A 442 -5.38 10.98 -10.08
CA LEU A 442 -4.44 12.09 -9.98
C LEU A 442 -5.14 13.45 -10.08
N TRP A 443 -6.14 13.60 -10.94
CA TRP A 443 -6.91 14.84 -11.03
C TRP A 443 -7.76 15.10 -9.78
N ILE A 444 -8.41 14.07 -9.24
CA ILE A 444 -9.12 14.16 -7.97
C ILE A 444 -8.17 14.62 -6.85
N SER A 445 -6.97 14.06 -6.81
CA SER A 445 -5.95 14.45 -5.83
C SER A 445 -5.49 15.89 -5.99
N GLU A 446 -5.34 16.37 -7.24
CA GLU A 446 -4.95 17.76 -7.53
C GLU A 446 -6.04 18.72 -7.04
N ALA A 447 -7.32 18.42 -7.30
CA ALA A 447 -8.44 19.21 -6.85
C ALA A 447 -8.55 19.29 -5.32
N GLN A 448 -8.39 18.15 -4.63
CA GLN A 448 -8.41 18.12 -3.16
C GLN A 448 -7.27 18.94 -2.56
N MET A 449 -6.05 18.79 -3.09
CA MET A 449 -4.88 19.52 -2.58
C MET A 449 -4.97 21.03 -2.88
N LEU A 450 -5.63 21.42 -3.96
CA LEU A 450 -5.92 22.81 -4.24
C LEU A 450 -6.84 23.41 -3.18
N ALA A 451 -7.96 22.73 -2.89
CA ALA A 451 -8.90 23.16 -1.86
C ALA A 451 -8.25 23.24 -0.46
N GLU A 452 -7.32 22.32 -0.14
CA GLU A 452 -6.51 22.42 1.09
C GLU A 452 -5.62 23.68 1.09
N THR A 453 -4.96 23.98 -0.04
CA THR A 453 -4.09 25.16 -0.15
C THR A 453 -4.89 26.46 -0.03
N GLU A 454 -6.07 26.57 -0.67
CA GLU A 454 -6.95 27.72 -0.58
C GLU A 454 -7.37 28.04 0.86
N LYS A 455 -7.65 27.01 1.66
CA LYS A 455 -7.93 27.14 3.10
C LYS A 455 -6.74 27.73 3.86
N ILE A 456 -5.50 27.38 3.47
CA ILE A 456 -4.27 27.87 4.12
C ILE A 456 -4.01 29.33 3.78
N ILE A 457 -4.13 29.72 2.50
CA ILE A 457 -3.83 31.08 2.04
C ILE A 457 -5.03 32.03 2.18
N GLN A 458 -6.22 31.49 2.50
CA GLN A 458 -7.49 32.24 2.62
C GLN A 458 -7.86 33.05 1.36
N GLN A 459 -7.52 32.51 0.20
CA GLN A 459 -7.82 33.07 -1.11
C GLN A 459 -8.22 31.96 -2.07
N GLU A 460 -9.19 32.23 -2.95
CA GLU A 460 -9.46 31.34 -4.08
C GLU A 460 -8.30 31.44 -5.06
N ILE A 461 -7.74 30.29 -5.40
CA ILE A 461 -6.78 30.17 -6.48
C ILE A 461 -7.61 29.95 -7.75
N ASP A 462 -7.38 30.80 -8.75
CA ASP A 462 -8.04 30.61 -10.05
C ASP A 462 -7.71 29.20 -10.57
N PHE A 463 -8.67 28.28 -10.40
CA PHE A 463 -8.55 26.89 -10.81
C PHE A 463 -8.59 26.91 -12.35
N LEU A 464 -7.42 27.03 -12.93
CA LEU A 464 -7.27 26.82 -14.36
C LEU A 464 -7.68 25.36 -14.63
N PRO A 465 -8.71 25.14 -15.44
CA PRO A 465 -9.23 23.80 -15.69
C PRO A 465 -8.09 22.88 -16.05
N LEU A 466 -8.03 21.72 -15.42
CA LEU A 466 -7.17 20.56 -15.62
C LEU A 466 -6.23 20.63 -16.84
N LYS A 467 -5.36 21.66 -16.89
CA LYS A 467 -4.41 21.88 -18.00
C LYS A 467 -3.21 20.94 -17.91
N THR A 468 -3.10 20.24 -16.81
CA THR A 468 -2.00 19.34 -16.55
C THR A 468 -2.28 17.99 -17.18
N TYR A 469 -1.53 17.65 -18.21
CA TYR A 469 -1.53 16.31 -18.78
C TYR A 469 -0.94 15.33 -17.76
N THR A 470 -1.62 14.24 -17.51
CA THR A 470 -1.01 13.12 -16.80
C THR A 470 -0.06 12.38 -17.74
N ASN A 471 1.11 12.02 -17.23
CA ASN A 471 2.12 11.32 -18.01
C ASN A 471 2.01 9.80 -17.80
N ILE A 472 0.79 9.25 -18.00
CA ILE A 472 0.56 7.81 -17.90
C ILE A 472 0.47 7.23 -19.30
N THR A 473 1.34 6.27 -19.59
CA THR A 473 1.50 5.65 -20.91
C THR A 473 0.94 4.22 -20.87
N GLU A 474 0.03 3.93 -21.80
CA GLU A 474 -0.45 2.56 -22.01
C GLU A 474 0.63 1.72 -22.69
N GLY A 475 0.89 0.53 -22.13
CA GLY A 475 1.72 -0.49 -22.77
C GLY A 475 2.47 -1.40 -21.83
N ASN A 476 3.14 -2.39 -22.38
CA ASN A 476 3.95 -3.33 -21.61
C ASN A 476 5.29 -2.71 -21.21
N ALA A 477 5.49 -2.45 -19.92
CA ALA A 477 6.68 -1.82 -19.37
C ALA A 477 8.00 -2.55 -19.73
N LEU A 478 7.97 -3.88 -19.94
CA LEU A 478 9.16 -4.63 -20.34
C LEU A 478 9.50 -4.46 -21.82
N ARG A 479 8.57 -3.96 -22.66
CA ARG A 479 8.75 -3.74 -24.11
C ARG A 479 8.97 -2.29 -24.47
N ILE A 480 8.40 -1.36 -23.68
CA ILE A 480 8.55 0.09 -23.89
C ILE A 480 9.93 0.54 -23.43
N ASP A 481 10.57 1.46 -24.16
CA ASP A 481 11.75 2.17 -23.66
C ASP A 481 11.31 3.24 -22.65
N TRP A 482 11.72 3.13 -21.39
CA TRP A 482 11.34 4.08 -20.35
C TRP A 482 11.88 5.49 -20.60
N LYS A 483 12.90 5.64 -21.42
CA LYS A 483 13.46 6.94 -21.83
C LYS A 483 12.50 7.72 -22.73
N GLU A 484 11.59 7.04 -23.41
CA GLU A 484 10.55 7.67 -24.21
C GLU A 484 9.35 8.12 -23.36
N VAL A 485 9.21 7.56 -22.15
CA VAL A 485 8.12 7.87 -21.21
C VAL A 485 8.49 9.03 -20.29
N VAL A 486 9.71 9.04 -19.76
CA VAL A 486 10.14 10.04 -18.77
C VAL A 486 11.50 10.62 -19.17
N PRO A 487 11.69 11.96 -19.08
CA PRO A 487 13.01 12.59 -19.24
C PRO A 487 13.96 12.13 -18.13
N VAL A 488 14.94 11.28 -18.48
CA VAL A 488 15.86 10.63 -17.52
C VAL A 488 16.63 11.65 -16.69
N GLU A 489 16.99 12.78 -17.29
CA GLU A 489 17.75 13.86 -16.65
C GLU A 489 16.98 14.54 -15.50
N ARG A 490 15.66 14.41 -15.48
CA ARG A 490 14.77 14.95 -14.45
C ARG A 490 14.28 13.89 -13.46
N LEU A 491 14.37 12.61 -13.83
CA LEU A 491 13.84 11.52 -13.01
C LEU A 491 14.59 11.43 -11.67
N SER A 492 13.85 11.49 -10.58
CA SER A 492 14.39 11.39 -9.22
C SER A 492 14.19 9.98 -8.63
N TYR A 493 12.99 9.42 -8.79
CA TYR A 493 12.62 8.17 -8.12
C TYR A 493 11.80 7.25 -9.03
N ILE A 494 12.05 5.94 -8.88
CA ILE A 494 11.26 4.88 -9.49
C ILE A 494 10.61 4.08 -8.35
N ILE A 495 9.30 3.98 -8.37
CA ILE A 495 8.49 3.33 -7.32
C ILE A 495 7.50 2.37 -7.95
N GLY A 496 6.99 1.40 -7.21
CA GLY A 496 5.87 0.60 -7.69
C GLY A 496 5.76 -0.79 -7.09
N ASN A 497 4.71 -1.48 -7.53
CA ASN A 497 4.39 -2.85 -7.18
C ASN A 497 4.23 -3.70 -8.45
N PRO A 498 5.32 -4.08 -9.14
CA PRO A 498 5.26 -4.86 -10.37
C PRO A 498 4.59 -6.23 -10.18
N PRO A 499 4.02 -6.82 -11.24
CA PRO A 499 3.23 -8.04 -11.13
C PRO A 499 4.03 -9.26 -10.65
N PHE A 500 3.44 -10.02 -9.71
CA PHE A 500 4.03 -11.22 -9.10
C PHE A 500 3.68 -12.48 -9.87
N VAL A 501 4.48 -12.85 -10.85
CA VAL A 501 4.31 -14.10 -11.60
C VAL A 501 5.56 -14.98 -11.45
N GLY A 502 5.43 -16.05 -10.68
CA GLY A 502 6.51 -17.04 -10.52
C GLY A 502 6.89 -17.70 -11.86
N TYR A 503 8.16 -17.95 -12.10
CA TYR A 503 8.69 -18.45 -13.38
C TYR A 503 7.95 -19.65 -13.96
N SER A 504 7.39 -20.52 -13.12
CA SER A 504 6.66 -21.72 -13.55
C SER A 504 5.22 -21.43 -14.04
N LEU A 505 4.69 -20.25 -13.74
CA LEU A 505 3.33 -19.82 -14.05
C LEU A 505 3.30 -18.81 -15.21
N GLN A 506 4.44 -18.28 -15.63
CA GLN A 506 4.55 -17.33 -16.73
C GLN A 506 4.00 -17.91 -18.03
N THR A 507 3.27 -17.08 -18.77
CA THR A 507 2.84 -17.37 -20.15
C THR A 507 4.06 -17.41 -21.08
N LYS A 508 3.84 -17.76 -22.35
CA LYS A 508 4.92 -17.75 -23.34
C LYS A 508 5.41 -16.30 -23.56
N GLU A 509 4.47 -15.36 -23.70
CA GLU A 509 4.77 -13.94 -23.91
C GLU A 509 5.58 -13.36 -22.75
N GLN A 510 5.19 -13.64 -21.51
CA GLN A 510 5.92 -13.19 -20.32
C GLN A 510 7.33 -13.77 -20.24
N LYS A 511 7.53 -15.02 -20.68
CA LYS A 511 8.88 -15.60 -20.78
C LYS A 511 9.71 -14.94 -21.87
N ASP A 512 9.10 -14.65 -23.02
CA ASP A 512 9.75 -13.97 -24.12
C ASP A 512 10.15 -12.54 -23.68
N ASP A 513 9.30 -11.83 -22.91
CA ASP A 513 9.62 -10.54 -22.32
C ASP A 513 10.85 -10.60 -21.40
N ILE A 514 10.89 -11.54 -20.45
CA ILE A 514 12.06 -11.72 -19.56
C ILE A 514 13.32 -12.06 -20.34
N LEU A 515 13.23 -12.91 -21.34
CA LEU A 515 14.40 -13.28 -22.17
C LEU A 515 14.90 -12.10 -23.02
N SER A 516 14.02 -11.17 -23.40
CA SER A 516 14.42 -9.97 -24.15
C SER A 516 15.09 -8.92 -23.28
N VAL A 517 14.68 -8.82 -22.00
CA VAL A 517 15.21 -7.83 -21.04
C VAL A 517 16.47 -8.33 -20.34
N PHE A 518 16.47 -9.55 -19.81
CA PHE A 518 17.57 -10.11 -19.04
C PHE A 518 18.69 -10.63 -19.93
N VAL A 519 19.46 -9.70 -20.50
CA VAL A 519 20.53 -9.99 -21.48
C VAL A 519 21.91 -9.64 -20.92
N ASN A 520 22.93 -10.34 -21.39
CA ASN A 520 24.32 -10.05 -21.07
C ASN A 520 24.89 -8.96 -21.98
N VAL A 521 26.14 -8.56 -21.75
CA VAL A 521 26.84 -7.53 -22.54
C VAL A 521 26.86 -7.77 -24.06
N ASN A 522 26.59 -8.99 -24.51
CA ASN A 522 26.52 -9.36 -25.93
C ASN A 522 25.07 -9.40 -26.45
N GLY A 523 24.10 -8.90 -25.69
CA GLY A 523 22.67 -8.93 -26.04
C GLY A 523 22.03 -10.31 -26.03
N LYS A 524 22.67 -11.33 -25.44
CA LYS A 524 22.12 -12.69 -25.34
C LYS A 524 21.48 -12.92 -23.97
N PRO A 525 20.32 -13.59 -23.91
CA PRO A 525 19.69 -13.93 -22.64
C PRO A 525 20.63 -14.71 -21.72
N TYR A 526 20.62 -14.40 -20.43
CA TYR A 526 21.28 -15.21 -19.43
C TYR A 526 20.69 -16.63 -19.40
N LYS A 527 21.51 -17.66 -19.21
CA LYS A 527 21.04 -19.05 -19.14
C LYS A 527 20.01 -19.28 -18.03
N THR A 528 20.05 -18.47 -16.99
CA THR A 528 19.16 -18.52 -15.83
C THR A 528 17.88 -17.71 -16.03
N ALA A 529 17.80 -16.83 -17.03
CA ALA A 529 16.69 -15.92 -17.25
C ALA A 529 15.32 -16.63 -17.40
N GLY A 530 15.28 -17.84 -17.97
CA GLY A 530 14.04 -18.62 -18.08
C GLY A 530 13.54 -19.24 -16.76
N LYS A 531 14.21 -18.98 -15.62
CA LYS A 531 13.87 -19.53 -14.28
C LYS A 531 13.76 -18.45 -13.21
N ILE A 532 13.64 -17.20 -13.59
CA ILE A 532 13.44 -16.09 -12.66
C ILE A 532 12.01 -15.61 -12.70
N ASP A 533 11.54 -15.04 -11.61
CA ASP A 533 10.20 -14.50 -11.50
C ASP A 533 10.04 -13.23 -12.35
N TYR A 534 8.83 -12.99 -12.84
CA TYR A 534 8.55 -11.95 -13.84
C TYR A 534 8.92 -10.54 -13.35
N VAL A 535 8.74 -10.27 -12.07
CA VAL A 535 9.10 -9.00 -11.41
C VAL A 535 10.58 -8.62 -11.63
N ALA A 536 11.47 -9.60 -11.83
CA ALA A 536 12.90 -9.35 -12.07
C ALA A 536 13.17 -8.46 -13.30
N GLY A 537 12.29 -8.46 -14.30
CA GLY A 537 12.39 -7.61 -15.48
C GLY A 537 12.35 -6.12 -15.13
N TRP A 538 11.55 -5.71 -14.16
CA TRP A 538 11.47 -4.32 -13.69
C TRP A 538 12.76 -3.89 -12.99
N TYR A 539 13.34 -4.77 -12.16
CA TYR A 539 14.64 -4.50 -11.54
C TYR A 539 15.75 -4.29 -12.58
N TYR A 540 15.74 -5.09 -13.65
CA TYR A 540 16.73 -4.95 -14.71
C TYR A 540 16.57 -3.62 -15.46
N LYS A 541 15.37 -3.28 -15.90
CA LYS A 541 15.09 -2.02 -16.62
C LYS A 541 15.35 -0.79 -15.75
N ALA A 542 14.97 -0.85 -14.46
CA ALA A 542 15.28 0.21 -13.53
C ALA A 542 16.80 0.38 -13.34
N ALA A 543 17.53 -0.71 -13.12
CA ALA A 543 18.99 -0.67 -12.99
C ALA A 543 19.70 -0.15 -14.25
N GLU A 544 19.21 -0.53 -15.43
CA GLU A 544 19.71 -0.02 -16.73
C GLU A 544 19.47 1.49 -16.85
N LEU A 545 18.29 1.98 -16.48
CA LEU A 545 17.94 3.40 -16.54
C LEU A 545 18.73 4.24 -15.54
N MET A 546 18.99 3.70 -14.35
CA MET A 546 19.66 4.40 -13.25
C MET A 546 21.18 4.56 -13.43
N GLN A 547 21.79 3.89 -14.42
CA GLN A 547 23.25 3.99 -14.64
C GLN A 547 23.70 5.44 -14.78
N HIS A 548 24.77 5.79 -14.04
CA HIS A 548 25.38 7.11 -14.07
C HIS A 548 24.45 8.27 -13.70
N SER A 549 23.42 8.00 -12.90
CA SER A 549 22.45 8.98 -12.41
C SER A 549 22.30 8.93 -10.89
N ASN A 550 21.59 9.91 -10.35
CA ASN A 550 21.22 9.95 -8.92
C ASN A 550 19.83 9.34 -8.65
N ILE A 551 19.26 8.65 -9.62
CA ILE A 551 17.94 8.03 -9.49
C ILE A 551 18.01 6.91 -8.45
N ARG A 552 17.01 6.85 -7.58
CA ARG A 552 16.80 5.77 -6.63
C ARG A 552 15.50 5.02 -6.96
N ALA A 553 15.49 3.71 -6.76
CA ALA A 553 14.31 2.88 -7.02
C ALA A 553 13.91 2.07 -5.79
N ALA A 554 12.61 1.82 -5.65
CA ALA A 554 12.11 0.88 -4.66
C ALA A 554 10.88 0.13 -5.18
N PHE A 555 10.92 -1.20 -5.10
CA PHE A 555 9.84 -2.07 -5.55
C PHE A 555 9.37 -3.02 -4.47
N VAL A 556 8.06 -3.26 -4.48
CA VAL A 556 7.45 -4.40 -3.79
C VAL A 556 7.66 -5.66 -4.63
N SER A 557 7.97 -6.78 -4.00
CA SER A 557 8.24 -8.02 -4.72
C SER A 557 7.91 -9.24 -3.87
N THR A 558 7.77 -10.40 -4.50
CA THR A 558 7.75 -11.66 -3.77
C THR A 558 9.12 -11.94 -3.14
N ASN A 559 9.14 -12.53 -1.96
CA ASN A 559 10.39 -12.84 -1.25
C ASN A 559 11.30 -13.84 -1.98
N SER A 560 10.78 -14.54 -3.00
CA SER A 560 11.53 -15.47 -3.84
C SER A 560 12.75 -14.86 -4.52
N ILE A 561 12.70 -13.56 -4.88
CA ILE A 561 13.84 -12.86 -5.49
C ILE A 561 15.06 -12.74 -4.57
N CYS A 562 14.83 -12.83 -3.26
CA CYS A 562 15.86 -12.75 -2.22
C CYS A 562 16.16 -14.13 -1.61
N GLN A 563 15.72 -15.24 -2.23
CA GLN A 563 15.87 -16.60 -1.72
C GLN A 563 16.29 -17.60 -2.80
N GLY A 564 16.99 -18.64 -2.37
CA GLY A 564 17.33 -19.80 -3.19
C GLY A 564 18.14 -19.49 -4.45
N GLU A 565 17.80 -20.14 -5.55
CA GLU A 565 18.52 -20.02 -6.83
C GLU A 565 18.30 -18.67 -7.53
N GLN A 566 17.22 -17.95 -7.19
CA GLN A 566 16.90 -16.68 -7.83
C GLN A 566 17.86 -15.55 -7.43
N VAL A 567 18.41 -15.59 -6.22
CA VAL A 567 19.35 -14.56 -5.74
C VAL A 567 20.52 -14.38 -6.70
N ALA A 568 21.24 -15.46 -6.99
CA ALA A 568 22.37 -15.37 -7.92
C ALA A 568 21.93 -15.08 -9.37
N ALA A 569 20.76 -15.59 -9.77
CA ALA A 569 20.25 -15.40 -11.13
C ALA A 569 19.81 -13.97 -11.43
N ILE A 570 19.31 -13.24 -10.44
CA ILE A 570 18.80 -11.87 -10.57
C ILE A 570 19.87 -10.85 -10.17
N TRP A 571 20.37 -10.92 -8.93
CA TRP A 571 21.17 -9.84 -8.35
C TRP A 571 22.63 -9.83 -8.81
N LYS A 572 23.21 -11.00 -9.15
CA LYS A 572 24.58 -11.02 -9.66
C LYS A 572 24.73 -10.28 -11.00
N PRO A 573 23.89 -10.54 -12.03
CA PRO A 573 23.89 -9.74 -13.25
C PRO A 573 23.67 -8.24 -13.01
N LEU A 574 22.70 -7.88 -12.17
CA LEU A 574 22.39 -6.48 -11.87
C LEU A 574 23.58 -5.75 -11.23
N LYS A 575 24.27 -6.42 -10.30
CA LYS A 575 25.46 -5.86 -9.67
C LYS A 575 26.65 -5.76 -10.63
N GLU A 576 26.91 -6.81 -11.41
CA GLU A 576 28.06 -6.87 -12.32
C GLU A 576 27.90 -5.91 -13.52
N LEU A 577 26.68 -5.72 -14.04
CA LEU A 577 26.42 -4.86 -15.18
C LEU A 577 26.23 -3.41 -14.79
N PHE A 578 25.47 -3.14 -13.72
CA PHE A 578 24.97 -1.82 -13.40
C PHE A 578 25.52 -1.26 -12.08
N GLY A 579 26.22 -2.08 -11.29
CA GLY A 579 26.81 -1.66 -10.02
C GLY A 579 25.79 -1.35 -8.92
N ILE A 580 24.61 -1.97 -8.94
CA ILE A 580 23.54 -1.66 -7.99
C ILE A 580 23.93 -2.01 -6.54
N HIS A 581 23.40 -1.22 -5.62
CA HIS A 581 23.43 -1.44 -4.17
C HIS A 581 22.02 -1.42 -3.61
N ILE A 582 21.78 -2.22 -2.56
CA ILE A 582 20.53 -2.15 -1.80
C ILE A 582 20.71 -1.10 -0.71
N ASP A 583 19.86 -0.07 -0.73
CA ASP A 583 19.93 1.07 0.18
C ASP A 583 19.10 0.82 1.44
N PHE A 584 17.91 0.23 1.28
CA PHE A 584 17.07 -0.25 2.37
C PHE A 584 16.27 -1.47 1.94
N ALA A 585 15.79 -2.25 2.89
CA ALA A 585 14.86 -3.34 2.59
C ALA A 585 13.93 -3.66 3.76
N TYR A 586 12.69 -3.99 3.44
CA TYR A 586 11.80 -4.72 4.35
C TYR A 586 11.96 -6.21 4.12
N ARG A 587 12.32 -6.93 5.19
CA ARG A 587 12.38 -8.40 5.19
C ARG A 587 11.00 -8.99 4.95
N THR A 588 10.96 -10.29 4.73
CA THR A 588 9.71 -11.00 4.43
C THR A 588 8.59 -10.66 5.41
N PHE A 589 7.53 -10.09 4.89
CA PHE A 589 6.28 -9.84 5.60
C PHE A 589 5.10 -10.43 4.82
N ARG A 590 4.00 -10.60 5.48
CA ARG A 590 2.79 -11.09 4.86
C ARG A 590 2.07 -9.94 4.16
N TRP A 591 1.81 -10.10 2.87
CA TRP A 591 0.95 -9.18 2.14
C TRP A 591 -0.50 -9.56 2.44
N ASP A 592 -1.16 -8.76 3.27
CA ASP A 592 -2.58 -8.93 3.54
C ASP A 592 -3.36 -8.11 2.50
N SER A 593 -4.01 -8.80 1.56
CA SER A 593 -5.11 -8.20 0.81
C SER A 593 -6.35 -8.27 1.70
N GLU A 594 -7.08 -7.21 1.82
CA GLU A 594 -8.30 -7.09 2.63
C GLU A 594 -9.45 -7.97 2.10
N ALA A 595 -9.24 -8.74 1.03
CA ALA A 595 -10.21 -9.65 0.44
C ALA A 595 -10.39 -10.94 1.23
N ASN A 596 -11.64 -11.39 1.33
CA ASN A 596 -12.10 -12.55 2.10
C ASN A 596 -11.51 -13.93 1.71
N ASN A 597 -10.71 -14.05 0.63
CA ASN A 597 -10.06 -15.29 0.20
C ASN A 597 -8.54 -15.15 0.16
N LYS A 598 -7.91 -15.50 1.25
CA LYS A 598 -6.49 -15.30 1.58
C LYS A 598 -5.55 -16.28 0.91
N ALA A 599 -5.06 -15.97 -0.26
CA ALA A 599 -3.75 -16.47 -0.66
C ALA A 599 -2.68 -15.52 -0.07
N ALA A 600 -2.16 -15.83 1.11
CA ALA A 600 -1.11 -15.03 1.73
C ALA A 600 0.17 -15.11 0.89
N VAL A 601 0.54 -14.01 0.24
CA VAL A 601 1.81 -13.88 -0.48
C VAL A 601 2.84 -13.29 0.49
N HIS A 602 4.03 -13.89 0.53
CA HIS A 602 5.15 -13.35 1.29
C HIS A 602 5.93 -12.36 0.42
N CYS A 603 5.93 -11.10 0.82
CA CYS A 603 6.56 -10.01 0.10
C CYS A 603 7.81 -9.49 0.80
N VAL A 604 8.62 -8.81 0.03
CA VAL A 604 9.74 -7.96 0.45
C VAL A 604 9.62 -6.61 -0.24
N ILE A 605 10.20 -5.57 0.35
CA ILE A 605 10.40 -4.29 -0.33
C ILE A 605 11.91 -4.09 -0.42
N VAL A 606 12.39 -3.71 -1.59
CA VAL A 606 13.81 -3.49 -1.81
C VAL A 606 14.01 -2.12 -2.47
N GLY A 607 14.65 -1.22 -1.73
CA GLY A 607 15.14 0.05 -2.24
C GLY A 607 16.59 -0.09 -2.69
N PHE A 608 16.92 0.40 -3.88
CA PHE A 608 18.23 0.22 -4.49
C PHE A 608 18.60 1.40 -5.40
N SER A 609 19.90 1.57 -5.61
CA SER A 609 20.47 2.60 -6.48
C SER A 609 21.78 2.13 -7.09
N CYS A 610 22.30 2.93 -8.05
CA CYS A 610 23.66 2.80 -8.58
C CYS A 610 24.65 3.76 -7.90
N LEU A 611 24.23 4.44 -6.84
CA LEU A 611 25.05 5.39 -6.09
C LEU A 611 26.03 4.65 -5.18
N ASP A 612 27.29 5.03 -5.20
CA ASP A 612 28.28 4.56 -4.22
C ASP A 612 28.13 5.38 -2.91
N ASP A 613 26.95 5.27 -2.31
CA ASP A 613 26.63 5.98 -1.07
C ASP A 613 27.14 5.20 0.15
N LYS A 614 27.99 5.86 0.95
CA LYS A 614 28.50 5.33 2.22
C LYS A 614 27.56 5.61 3.40
N GLY A 615 26.34 6.09 3.12
CA GLY A 615 25.33 6.35 4.14
C GLY A 615 24.90 5.08 4.89
N THR A 616 24.27 5.27 6.05
CA THR A 616 23.71 4.17 6.84
C THR A 616 22.53 3.57 6.09
N LYS A 617 22.58 2.25 5.88
CA LYS A 617 21.52 1.48 5.25
C LYS A 617 20.59 0.89 6.29
N TYR A 618 19.34 0.65 5.94
CA TYR A 618 18.34 0.20 6.92
C TYR A 618 17.64 -1.10 6.47
N LEU A 619 17.65 -2.08 7.38
CA LEU A 619 16.82 -3.28 7.27
C LEU A 619 15.64 -3.18 8.22
N TYR A 620 14.45 -3.43 7.71
CA TYR A 620 13.22 -3.45 8.48
C TYR A 620 12.75 -4.90 8.65
N ASP A 621 12.50 -5.30 9.90
CA ASP A 621 12.02 -6.65 10.26
C ASP A 621 10.83 -6.52 11.22
N GLY A 622 9.62 -6.58 10.68
CA GLY A 622 8.43 -6.12 11.37
C GLY A 622 8.58 -4.65 11.76
N ASN A 623 8.42 -4.35 13.04
CA ASN A 623 8.55 -2.97 13.57
C ASN A 623 9.99 -2.60 13.96
N LYS A 624 10.97 -3.45 13.66
CA LYS A 624 12.38 -3.18 14.03
C LYS A 624 13.12 -2.58 12.83
N ARG A 625 13.75 -1.43 13.04
CA ARG A 625 14.74 -0.85 12.12
C ARG A 625 16.14 -1.26 12.59
N ILE A 626 16.89 -1.87 11.70
CA ILE A 626 18.25 -2.38 11.95
C ILE A 626 19.20 -1.62 11.03
N GLU A 627 20.20 -0.98 11.59
CA GLU A 627 21.25 -0.35 10.80
C GLU A 627 22.17 -1.42 10.21
N ALA A 628 22.56 -1.22 8.97
CA ALA A 628 23.42 -2.14 8.22
C ALA A 628 24.52 -1.36 7.47
N VAL A 629 25.68 -1.95 7.40
CA VAL A 629 26.79 -1.40 6.60
C VAL A 629 26.61 -1.77 5.13
N ASN A 630 26.23 -3.02 4.87
CA ASN A 630 25.93 -3.50 3.53
C ASN A 630 24.75 -4.47 3.55
N ILE A 631 23.74 -4.18 2.76
CA ILE A 631 22.60 -5.09 2.61
C ILE A 631 22.86 -6.01 1.41
N SER A 632 23.10 -7.29 1.70
CA SER A 632 23.24 -8.30 0.65
C SER A 632 21.90 -8.66 0.01
N ALA A 633 21.92 -9.28 -1.15
CA ALA A 633 20.72 -9.72 -1.85
C ALA A 633 19.86 -10.76 -1.08
N TYR A 634 20.38 -11.29 0.04
CA TYR A 634 19.62 -12.14 0.99
C TYR A 634 18.92 -11.33 2.09
N LEU A 635 18.95 -10.01 2.02
CA LEU A 635 18.41 -9.04 2.97
C LEU A 635 18.96 -9.23 4.39
N ILE A 636 20.27 -9.36 4.47
CA ILE A 636 21.04 -9.41 5.73
C ILE A 636 22.23 -8.44 5.63
N ASP A 637 22.69 -7.94 6.78
CA ASP A 637 23.92 -7.17 6.84
C ASP A 637 25.13 -8.09 6.67
N ALA A 638 25.62 -8.17 5.45
CA ALA A 638 26.74 -9.03 5.05
C ALA A 638 27.32 -8.54 3.71
N PRO A 639 28.56 -8.90 3.39
CA PRO A 639 29.13 -8.68 2.06
C PRO A 639 28.28 -9.38 0.96
N ASP A 640 28.27 -8.79 -0.25
CA ASP A 640 27.60 -9.37 -1.40
C ASP A 640 28.22 -10.71 -1.77
N THR A 641 27.51 -11.77 -1.53
CA THR A 641 27.93 -13.14 -1.86
C THR A 641 26.83 -13.80 -2.68
N PHE A 642 27.19 -14.30 -3.87
CA PHE A 642 26.27 -14.97 -4.76
C PHE A 642 26.60 -16.48 -4.83
N ILE A 643 25.64 -17.32 -4.51
CA ILE A 643 25.79 -18.75 -4.53
C ILE A 643 25.12 -19.29 -5.79
N ASP A 644 25.94 -19.62 -6.80
CA ASP A 644 25.43 -20.22 -8.04
C ASP A 644 24.89 -21.63 -7.78
N SER A 645 23.83 -22.00 -8.52
CA SER A 645 23.29 -23.37 -8.49
C SER A 645 24.33 -24.37 -8.99
N ARG A 646 24.63 -25.38 -8.18
CA ARG A 646 25.67 -26.39 -8.48
C ARG A 646 25.11 -27.80 -8.29
N SER A 647 25.62 -28.74 -9.08
CA SER A 647 25.32 -30.17 -8.94
C SER A 647 26.21 -30.90 -7.92
N LYS A 648 27.30 -30.23 -7.49
CA LYS A 648 28.23 -30.77 -6.48
C LYS A 648 28.42 -29.72 -5.38
N SER A 649 28.55 -30.20 -4.13
CA SER A 649 28.87 -29.37 -2.97
C SER A 649 30.22 -28.67 -3.13
N LEU A 650 30.38 -27.48 -2.51
CA LEU A 650 31.67 -26.78 -2.41
C LEU A 650 32.57 -27.41 -1.35
N CYS A 651 31.97 -27.99 -0.32
CA CYS A 651 32.64 -28.66 0.80
C CYS A 651 32.55 -30.17 0.64
N ASP A 652 33.44 -30.90 1.29
CA ASP A 652 33.37 -32.37 1.40
C ASP A 652 32.29 -32.74 2.41
N VAL A 653 31.06 -32.80 1.95
CA VAL A 653 29.88 -33.17 2.74
C VAL A 653 29.06 -34.20 1.99
N PRO A 654 28.24 -34.98 2.67
CA PRO A 654 27.35 -35.97 2.02
C PRO A 654 26.47 -35.30 0.98
N GLN A 655 26.25 -35.96 -0.16
CA GLN A 655 25.45 -35.43 -1.24
C GLN A 655 23.98 -35.23 -0.80
N MET A 656 23.47 -34.03 -0.95
CA MET A 656 22.05 -33.74 -0.76
C MET A 656 21.27 -34.26 -1.97
N VAL A 657 20.25 -35.05 -1.74
CA VAL A 657 19.38 -35.61 -2.78
C VAL A 657 17.93 -35.23 -2.50
N TYR A 658 17.11 -35.23 -3.55
CA TYR A 658 15.68 -35.02 -3.37
C TYR A 658 15.07 -36.10 -2.47
N GLY A 659 14.17 -35.70 -1.58
CA GLY A 659 13.33 -36.61 -0.81
C GLY A 659 12.36 -37.39 -1.72
N ASN A 660 11.65 -38.34 -1.13
CA ASN A 660 10.69 -39.15 -1.84
C ASN A 660 9.44 -38.34 -2.25
N LYS A 661 9.13 -38.35 -3.54
CA LYS A 661 7.92 -37.74 -4.10
C LYS A 661 7.17 -38.80 -4.92
N PRO A 662 6.20 -39.51 -4.33
CA PRO A 662 5.59 -40.70 -4.97
C PRO A 662 4.72 -40.34 -6.19
N THR A 663 4.21 -39.12 -6.32
CA THR A 663 3.31 -38.70 -7.43
C THR A 663 2.15 -39.69 -7.59
N ASP A 664 1.41 -39.88 -6.52
CA ASP A 664 0.47 -40.95 -6.31
C ASP A 664 -0.96 -40.49 -5.99
N GLY A 665 -1.21 -39.19 -5.99
CA GLY A 665 -2.50 -38.59 -5.57
C GLY A 665 -2.79 -38.77 -4.07
N GLY A 666 -1.78 -39.09 -3.26
CA GLY A 666 -1.94 -39.36 -1.83
C GLY A 666 -2.34 -40.80 -1.50
N PHE A 667 -2.55 -41.68 -2.48
CA PHE A 667 -3.05 -43.03 -2.26
C PHE A 667 -2.04 -43.97 -1.60
N LEU A 668 -0.76 -43.65 -1.58
CA LEU A 668 0.24 -44.41 -0.86
C LEU A 668 0.46 -43.98 0.58
N PHE A 669 -0.18 -42.87 1.00
CA PHE A 669 -0.10 -42.39 2.38
C PHE A 669 -1.21 -43.00 3.25
N LEU A 670 -0.94 -43.09 4.56
CA LEU A 670 -1.89 -43.56 5.55
C LEU A 670 -1.82 -42.69 6.80
N SER A 671 -2.97 -42.41 7.40
CA SER A 671 -3.06 -41.89 8.76
C SER A 671 -2.71 -42.99 9.79
N LYS A 672 -2.61 -42.63 11.06
CA LYS A 672 -2.43 -43.57 12.17
C LYS A 672 -3.62 -44.52 12.29
N GLU A 673 -4.82 -43.99 12.11
CA GLU A 673 -6.08 -44.76 12.17
C GLU A 673 -6.16 -45.75 11.02
N GLU A 674 -5.94 -45.31 9.78
CA GLU A 674 -5.93 -46.16 8.59
C GLU A 674 -4.89 -47.28 8.70
N LYS A 675 -3.68 -46.97 9.20
CA LYS A 675 -2.64 -47.97 9.44
C LYS A 675 -3.14 -49.05 10.40
N ASN A 676 -3.73 -48.66 11.55
CA ASN A 676 -4.19 -49.59 12.56
C ASN A 676 -5.33 -50.48 12.04
N ASP A 677 -6.29 -49.86 11.31
CA ASP A 677 -7.40 -50.59 10.70
C ASP A 677 -6.92 -51.63 9.67
N VAL A 678 -5.96 -51.24 8.83
CA VAL A 678 -5.39 -52.14 7.82
C VAL A 678 -4.61 -53.30 8.48
N ILE A 679 -3.80 -53.00 9.50
CA ILE A 679 -3.03 -54.06 10.20
C ILE A 679 -3.97 -55.05 10.91
N ASN A 680 -5.09 -54.58 11.46
CA ASN A 680 -6.10 -55.44 12.07
C ASN A 680 -6.79 -56.37 11.06
N LYS A 681 -7.08 -55.87 9.83
CA LYS A 681 -7.74 -56.61 8.77
C LYS A 681 -6.79 -57.53 7.98
N GLU A 682 -5.60 -57.03 7.69
CA GLU A 682 -4.58 -57.70 6.88
C GLU A 682 -3.20 -57.56 7.58
N PRO A 683 -2.89 -58.34 8.62
CA PRO A 683 -1.65 -58.22 9.42
C PRO A 683 -0.36 -58.28 8.58
N GLU A 684 -0.37 -59.04 7.47
CA GLU A 684 0.75 -59.17 6.55
C GLU A 684 1.18 -57.86 5.89
N VAL A 685 0.29 -56.85 5.85
CA VAL A 685 0.58 -55.54 5.26
C VAL A 685 1.51 -54.71 6.14
N ALA A 686 1.56 -54.99 7.43
CA ALA A 686 2.38 -54.27 8.41
C ALA A 686 3.84 -54.10 7.96
N ARG A 687 4.44 -55.11 7.34
CA ARG A 687 5.82 -55.11 6.86
C ARG A 687 6.08 -54.07 5.75
N TYR A 688 5.04 -53.65 5.03
CA TYR A 688 5.11 -52.68 3.95
C TYR A 688 4.77 -51.25 4.41
N ILE A 689 4.37 -51.05 5.65
CA ILE A 689 4.05 -49.74 6.20
C ILE A 689 5.29 -49.14 6.85
N LYS A 690 5.71 -47.97 6.37
CA LYS A 690 6.86 -47.24 6.92
C LYS A 690 6.38 -45.86 7.39
N ARG A 691 7.02 -45.36 8.44
CA ARG A 691 6.80 -43.95 8.87
C ARG A 691 7.47 -43.02 7.87
N ILE A 692 6.78 -41.94 7.50
CA ILE A 692 7.31 -40.91 6.60
C ILE A 692 7.37 -39.58 7.34
N TYR A 693 8.42 -38.81 7.07
CA TYR A 693 8.64 -37.51 7.62
C TYR A 693 8.75 -36.49 6.49
N GLY A 694 7.89 -35.45 6.53
CA GLY A 694 8.06 -34.20 5.84
C GLY A 694 8.30 -33.07 6.86
N SER A 695 8.42 -31.85 6.41
CA SER A 695 8.58 -30.69 7.30
C SER A 695 7.42 -30.56 8.30
N VAL A 696 6.20 -30.78 7.87
CA VAL A 696 5.00 -30.69 8.72
C VAL A 696 5.02 -31.75 9.82
N GLU A 697 5.36 -33.00 9.46
CA GLU A 697 5.45 -34.11 10.40
C GLU A 697 6.59 -33.90 11.40
N TYR A 698 7.73 -33.37 10.93
CA TYR A 698 8.90 -33.14 11.79
C TYR A 698 8.66 -31.98 12.76
N ILE A 699 8.23 -30.82 12.25
CA ILE A 699 8.02 -29.58 13.05
C ILE A 699 6.90 -29.77 14.08
N ASN A 700 5.79 -30.40 13.68
CA ASN A 700 4.61 -30.53 14.53
C ASN A 700 4.51 -31.89 15.23
N ASN A 701 5.56 -32.73 15.16
CA ASN A 701 5.61 -34.08 15.71
C ASN A 701 4.38 -34.96 15.33
N LYS A 702 3.93 -34.85 14.07
CA LYS A 702 2.77 -35.58 13.57
C LYS A 702 3.20 -36.96 13.04
N GLU A 703 2.35 -37.97 13.26
CA GLU A 703 2.54 -39.28 12.71
C GLU A 703 1.89 -39.43 11.34
N ARG A 704 2.67 -39.83 10.34
CA ARG A 704 2.19 -40.14 9.00
C ARG A 704 2.92 -41.37 8.48
N TYR A 705 2.24 -42.19 7.73
CA TYR A 705 2.75 -43.46 7.23
C TYR A 705 2.61 -43.57 5.72
N CYS A 706 3.39 -44.46 5.11
CA CYS A 706 3.25 -44.76 3.69
C CYS A 706 3.42 -46.27 3.42
N LEU A 707 2.80 -46.70 2.33
CA LEU A 707 3.04 -48.05 1.76
C LEU A 707 4.36 -48.03 0.99
N TRP A 708 5.34 -48.78 1.52
CA TRP A 708 6.64 -48.92 0.92
C TRP A 708 6.74 -50.29 0.22
N LEU A 709 6.52 -50.29 -1.11
CA LEU A 709 6.43 -51.50 -1.92
C LEU A 709 7.72 -51.79 -2.70
N VAL A 710 8.83 -51.10 -2.42
CA VAL A 710 10.12 -51.35 -3.06
C VAL A 710 10.65 -52.71 -2.59
N GLY A 711 10.94 -53.61 -3.55
CA GLY A 711 11.39 -54.98 -3.24
C GLY A 711 10.30 -55.91 -2.73
N ALA A 712 9.04 -55.49 -2.71
CA ALA A 712 7.94 -56.34 -2.27
C ALA A 712 7.73 -57.55 -3.22
N ASN A 713 7.48 -58.73 -2.62
CA ASN A 713 7.18 -59.93 -3.42
C ASN A 713 5.82 -59.78 -4.12
N PRO A 714 5.78 -59.94 -5.45
CA PRO A 714 4.53 -59.79 -6.23
C PRO A 714 3.41 -60.71 -5.75
N THR A 715 3.73 -61.91 -5.25
CA THR A 715 2.76 -62.86 -4.70
C THR A 715 2.05 -62.29 -3.47
N ASN A 716 2.78 -61.59 -2.60
CA ASN A 716 2.24 -61.02 -1.37
C ASN A 716 1.37 -59.77 -1.71
N ILE A 717 1.80 -58.95 -2.71
CA ILE A 717 1.00 -57.83 -3.22
C ILE A 717 -0.35 -58.33 -3.76
N ARG A 718 -0.34 -59.48 -4.50
CA ARG A 718 -1.58 -60.04 -5.08
C ARG A 718 -2.53 -60.59 -4.01
N LYS A 719 -2.03 -61.06 -2.88
CA LYS A 719 -2.86 -61.57 -1.78
C LYS A 719 -3.59 -60.48 -1.00
N SER A 720 -2.98 -59.29 -0.86
CA SER A 720 -3.58 -58.16 -0.14
C SER A 720 -4.61 -57.42 -1.01
N ALA A 721 -5.86 -57.37 -0.57
CA ALA A 721 -6.91 -56.61 -1.23
C ALA A 721 -6.64 -55.11 -1.10
N PHE A 722 -6.19 -54.67 0.06
CA PHE A 722 -5.87 -53.28 0.36
C PHE A 722 -4.72 -52.77 -0.54
N ILE A 723 -3.61 -53.49 -0.65
CA ILE A 723 -2.49 -53.02 -1.49
C ILE A 723 -2.90 -52.95 -2.96
N ARG A 724 -3.64 -53.97 -3.46
CA ARG A 724 -4.12 -53.95 -4.85
C ARG A 724 -5.00 -52.73 -5.15
N GLN A 725 -5.94 -52.40 -4.26
CA GLN A 725 -6.82 -51.23 -4.42
C GLN A 725 -6.00 -49.94 -4.47
N ARG A 726 -5.05 -49.74 -3.55
CA ARG A 726 -4.18 -48.57 -3.52
C ARG A 726 -3.33 -48.43 -4.79
N ILE A 727 -2.77 -49.52 -5.28
CA ILE A 727 -2.00 -49.54 -6.53
C ILE A 727 -2.88 -49.15 -7.72
N GLU A 728 -4.10 -49.66 -7.80
CA GLU A 728 -5.00 -49.29 -8.89
C GLU A 728 -5.43 -47.84 -8.82
N SER A 729 -5.68 -47.31 -7.62
CA SER A 729 -5.96 -45.88 -7.44
C SER A 729 -4.80 -44.99 -7.90
N VAL A 730 -3.54 -45.37 -7.56
CA VAL A 730 -2.33 -44.69 -8.06
C VAL A 730 -2.23 -44.76 -9.58
N ARG A 731 -2.55 -45.90 -10.18
CA ARG A 731 -2.51 -46.11 -11.62
C ARG A 731 -3.51 -45.21 -12.32
N GLN A 732 -4.74 -45.12 -11.84
CA GLN A 732 -5.78 -44.25 -12.40
C GLN A 732 -5.40 -42.80 -12.28
N PHE A 733 -4.94 -42.34 -11.12
CA PHE A 733 -4.43 -41.01 -10.91
C PHE A 733 -3.32 -40.62 -11.90
N ARG A 734 -2.37 -41.51 -12.15
CA ARG A 734 -1.30 -41.23 -13.10
C ARG A 734 -1.76 -41.22 -14.54
N LEU A 735 -2.69 -42.09 -14.92
CA LEU A 735 -3.27 -42.11 -16.27
C LEU A 735 -4.03 -40.81 -16.57
N SER A 736 -4.75 -40.26 -15.60
CA SER A 736 -5.49 -39.00 -15.73
C SER A 736 -4.61 -37.75 -15.67
N SER A 737 -3.31 -37.89 -15.38
CA SER A 737 -2.41 -36.76 -15.24
C SER A 737 -2.16 -36.05 -16.59
N PRO A 738 -2.30 -34.71 -16.67
CA PRO A 738 -1.96 -33.94 -17.86
C PRO A 738 -0.46 -33.95 -18.18
N LYS A 739 0.38 -34.29 -17.20
CA LYS A 739 1.83 -34.37 -17.37
C LYS A 739 2.23 -35.65 -18.08
N ARG A 740 2.72 -35.55 -19.32
CA ARG A 740 3.12 -36.66 -20.19
C ARG A 740 4.07 -37.66 -19.54
N ILE A 741 5.00 -37.20 -18.67
CA ILE A 741 5.93 -38.09 -17.94
C ILE A 741 5.18 -38.95 -16.92
N THR A 742 4.23 -38.38 -16.21
CA THR A 742 3.40 -39.07 -15.22
C THR A 742 2.45 -40.07 -15.87
N SER A 743 1.76 -39.69 -16.94
CA SER A 743 0.80 -40.55 -17.63
C SER A 743 1.46 -41.72 -18.37
N ARG A 744 2.70 -41.60 -18.80
CA ARG A 744 3.48 -42.72 -19.43
C ARG A 744 4.03 -43.75 -18.46
N THR A 745 3.95 -43.50 -17.15
CA THR A 745 4.50 -44.41 -16.12
C THR A 745 3.43 -44.88 -15.14
N PRO A 746 2.25 -45.35 -15.61
CA PRO A 746 1.14 -45.68 -14.72
C PRO A 746 1.45 -46.83 -13.77
N ASN A 747 2.24 -47.80 -14.22
CA ASN A 747 2.55 -49.05 -13.50
C ASN A 747 3.93 -49.05 -12.83
N LEU A 748 4.65 -47.93 -12.81
CA LEU A 748 5.98 -47.86 -12.24
C LEU A 748 5.92 -47.89 -10.72
N LEU A 749 5.94 -49.04 -10.11
CA LEU A 749 6.16 -49.25 -8.67
C LEU A 749 7.64 -49.01 -8.28
N LYS A 750 8.54 -49.00 -9.26
CA LYS A 750 9.93 -48.50 -9.15
C LYS A 750 9.97 -47.02 -9.52
N VAL A 751 9.82 -46.18 -8.56
CA VAL A 751 10.21 -44.76 -8.73
C VAL A 751 11.72 -44.69 -8.76
N ARG A 752 12.29 -44.27 -9.89
CA ARG A 752 13.74 -44.08 -10.09
C ARG A 752 14.27 -42.86 -9.34
N SER A 753 13.98 -42.72 -8.07
CA SER A 753 14.61 -41.77 -7.18
C SER A 753 14.05 -41.91 -5.77
N PHE A 754 14.25 -43.11 -5.22
CA PHE A 754 14.15 -43.30 -3.79
C PHE A 754 15.57 -43.58 -3.26
N SER A 755 16.35 -42.55 -3.10
CA SER A 755 17.47 -42.59 -2.18
C SER A 755 16.98 -42.05 -0.86
N PHE A 756 16.66 -42.93 0.06
CA PHE A 756 16.54 -42.59 1.46
C PHE A 756 17.93 -42.31 2.01
N LEU A 757 18.12 -41.14 2.62
CA LEU A 757 19.15 -41.04 3.65
C LEU A 757 18.63 -41.82 4.86
N THR A 758 19.17 -43.02 5.06
CA THR A 758 19.07 -43.70 6.32
C THR A 758 20.05 -43.06 7.30
N TYR A 759 19.50 -42.36 8.25
CA TYR A 759 20.11 -42.07 9.54
C TYR A 759 19.27 -42.75 10.61
#